data_9ce8f630ef5113db091be9fa73ba7250
#
_entry.id   9ce8f630ef5113db091be9fa73ba7250
#
_cell.length_a   1.000
_cell.length_b   1.000
_cell.length_c   1.000
_cell.angle_alpha   90.00
_cell.angle_beta   90.00
_cell.angle_gamma   90.00
#
_symmetry.space_group_name_H-M   'P 1'
#
loop_
_entity.id
_entity.type
_entity.pdbx_description
1 polymer ?
#
loop_
_entity_poly.entity_id
_entity_poly.type
_entity_poly.pdbx_seq_one_letter_code
_entity_poly.pdbx_strand_id
1 'polypeptide(L)'
;MKHQIKFYIVLFFIQLFSCAFAQQMSVSTLPLNNYLPSSTVLRVHCDREGFLWLGTKDGLCRYDGYRLLVFRSGLKSPDLLTNNEITCIAENKNGYLFIGTKKGINILDKRTYQIIPVIHNDLKDQEIRTMIVDSDGWIWVGTLTSVFRCSADFSFCKRYDSTLPVTSVNSIYEDADKNIWVTLWERGLHRYNSKTDSFIAMPHIGVLNNPFKVFQDNKKQHWILTWESGIFLLYPEEKDDLMYSHVDIKSNEHWDMNGCFSITQDDKYGYIWIVSTQGLYALQKRPGNIINTVDISHISSKLNNIFSEIVKDKSGNLWIAAFNEGVSMIDLNKPLVQNYSFPVIREKTGFVTNIKNIYEDKEGDLWIDQNRWGIGIYNPDSNKLLFYKDIPSLKNITNLRNVSCITSAPLLNEIWLGSEYYPEIYRVKKDKKEIELLGTLKLTDYVDNSGFPRLFYADSNHNLWVGTTKGILVKPANEKILQDAKFPFVDIIGIGEGKDGSLWISTRKQGVYNAKISSDLTLEEKNLRNLKTHAEGVISDNIGAICVDDNGLVWMGSQDGDVFTYDPQTNKVENLSDMFDMLEEGIFNIITDQLGHIWISTNKRVIEYDPKNGGIMDYSTMTDVMVNSFMPNSYYKTRAGKILYGGNKGISVFTPYDHLSDNPRRIRTMVSDVKIDGVSSLLEKNNQRFNLRSQIISLNAGDKNIEIDFSSLNYAFPDKIKYAYKMDGVDDDWVYVRGDRQFAFYNQLPKGKRTFYLKTTDVNGLWSNYIAEVQVFKQPAFYETLWAYLFYIVFTILCLYFFYHRMKRRIQLRHELRIAQIDKEKSEELVQTKLRYFTNISHDLLTPLTIITCLIDDAEMTNGSRISQLTMIRSNVNKLRRLLQQILDFRKVESGKD
;
A
#
# COMPACT_ATOMS: atom_id res chain seq x y z
N MET A 1 13.85 -22.42 -52.22
CA MET A 1 14.59 -21.21 -51.86
C MET A 1 13.72 -20.04 -51.45
N LYS A 2 12.74 -19.55 -52.23
CA LYS A 2 11.85 -18.42 -51.81
C LYS A 2 10.99 -18.66 -50.56
N HIS A 3 10.52 -19.90 -50.32
CA HIS A 3 9.76 -20.25 -49.11
C HIS A 3 10.64 -20.39 -47.87
N GLN A 4 11.86 -20.86 -48.00
CA GLN A 4 12.81 -20.95 -46.91
C GLN A 4 13.28 -19.55 -46.47
N ILE A 5 13.50 -18.64 -47.42
CA ILE A 5 13.86 -17.25 -47.11
C ILE A 5 12.71 -16.52 -46.35
N LYS A 6 11.45 -16.73 -46.77
CA LYS A 6 10.29 -16.18 -46.03
C LYS A 6 10.17 -16.77 -44.63
N PHE A 7 10.45 -18.04 -44.44
CA PHE A 7 10.45 -18.68 -43.12
C PHE A 7 11.56 -18.15 -42.22
N TYR A 8 12.75 -17.93 -42.73
CA TYR A 8 13.85 -17.34 -42.01
C TYR A 8 13.62 -15.85 -41.71
N ILE A 9 12.97 -15.09 -42.59
CA ILE A 9 12.58 -13.71 -42.36
C ILE A 9 11.50 -13.63 -41.27
N VAL A 10 10.50 -14.49 -41.26
CA VAL A 10 9.50 -14.58 -40.22
C VAL A 10 10.10 -15.03 -38.90
N LEU A 11 11.04 -15.99 -38.91
CA LEU A 11 11.78 -16.37 -37.70
C LEU A 11 12.66 -15.24 -37.17
N PHE A 12 13.28 -14.48 -38.05
CA PHE A 12 14.10 -13.31 -37.70
C PHE A 12 13.24 -12.17 -37.15
N PHE A 13 12.06 -11.93 -37.73
CA PHE A 13 11.10 -10.98 -37.15
C PHE A 13 10.51 -11.47 -35.81
N ILE A 14 10.25 -12.75 -35.65
CA ILE A 14 9.83 -13.33 -34.36
C ILE A 14 10.93 -13.23 -33.32
N GLN A 15 12.21 -13.40 -33.73
CA GLN A 15 13.35 -13.15 -32.83
C GLN A 15 13.57 -11.66 -32.51
N LEU A 16 13.32 -10.74 -33.42
CA LEU A 16 13.36 -9.29 -33.17
C LEU A 16 12.23 -8.84 -32.25
N PHE A 17 11.02 -9.43 -32.38
CA PHE A 17 9.92 -9.14 -31.46
C PHE A 17 10.10 -9.73 -30.05
N SER A 18 10.93 -10.77 -29.92
CA SER A 18 11.22 -11.36 -28.59
C SER A 18 12.32 -10.62 -27.80
N CYS A 19 13.05 -9.72 -28.43
CA CYS A 19 14.09 -8.93 -27.74
C CYS A 19 13.62 -7.55 -27.23
N ALA A 20 12.38 -7.13 -27.50
CA ALA A 20 11.93 -5.75 -27.21
C ALA A 20 11.11 -5.57 -25.95
N PHE A 21 10.85 -6.62 -25.16
CA PHE A 21 10.24 -6.46 -23.84
C PHE A 21 11.29 -6.72 -22.76
N ALA A 22 12.11 -5.74 -22.48
CA ALA A 22 12.82 -5.66 -21.20
C ALA A 22 11.74 -5.61 -20.11
N GLN A 23 11.46 -6.76 -19.51
CA GLN A 23 10.46 -6.91 -18.46
C GLN A 23 10.93 -6.10 -17.25
N GLN A 24 10.20 -5.06 -16.90
CA GLN A 24 10.55 -4.22 -15.77
C GLN A 24 10.00 -4.84 -14.49
N MET A 25 10.85 -5.58 -13.84
CA MET A 25 10.68 -6.05 -12.49
C MET A 25 11.36 -5.07 -11.55
N SER A 26 10.82 -4.85 -10.36
CA SER A 26 11.47 -3.99 -9.38
C SER A 26 11.87 -4.76 -8.12
N VAL A 27 12.96 -4.32 -7.52
CA VAL A 27 13.41 -4.81 -6.23
C VAL A 27 13.24 -3.71 -5.20
N SER A 28 12.66 -4.06 -4.06
CA SER A 28 12.60 -3.22 -2.87
C SER A 28 13.10 -4.01 -1.66
N THR A 29 13.87 -3.37 -0.81
CA THR A 29 14.24 -3.93 0.49
C THR A 29 13.09 -3.77 1.46
N LEU A 30 12.93 -4.70 2.40
CA LEU A 30 11.93 -4.57 3.46
C LEU A 30 12.20 -3.26 4.24
N PRO A 31 11.23 -2.34 4.35
CA PRO A 31 11.43 -1.06 5.03
C PRO A 31 11.89 -1.21 6.49
N LEU A 32 11.54 -2.33 7.12
CA LEU A 32 11.84 -2.63 8.52
C LEU A 32 13.06 -3.57 8.71
N ASN A 33 13.91 -3.76 7.70
CA ASN A 33 15.10 -4.62 7.83
C ASN A 33 15.98 -4.23 9.03
N ASN A 34 16.12 -2.96 9.33
CA ASN A 34 16.90 -2.46 10.47
C ASN A 34 16.28 -2.78 11.84
N TYR A 35 15.00 -3.18 11.88
CA TYR A 35 14.29 -3.56 13.10
C TYR A 35 14.20 -5.08 13.29
N LEU A 36 14.73 -5.85 12.36
CA LEU A 36 14.85 -7.30 12.51
C LEU A 36 15.80 -7.62 13.69
N PRO A 37 15.50 -8.63 14.51
CA PRO A 37 16.37 -9.02 15.62
C PRO A 37 17.73 -9.54 15.14
N SER A 38 17.80 -9.99 13.89
CA SER A 38 19.03 -10.33 13.19
C SER A 38 18.90 -10.02 11.71
N SER A 39 19.92 -9.43 11.12
CA SER A 39 20.01 -9.20 9.67
C SER A 39 20.19 -10.50 8.86
N THR A 40 20.50 -11.61 9.52
CA THR A 40 20.54 -12.93 8.90
C THR A 40 19.16 -13.57 8.97
N VAL A 41 18.46 -13.59 7.84
CA VAL A 41 17.18 -14.27 7.69
C VAL A 41 17.40 -15.61 7.01
N LEU A 42 17.01 -16.67 7.70
CA LEU A 42 17.22 -18.05 7.24
C LEU A 42 16.02 -18.58 6.47
N ARG A 43 14.80 -18.15 6.86
CA ARG A 43 13.54 -18.66 6.29
C ARG A 43 12.53 -17.54 6.10
N VAL A 44 11.77 -17.68 5.03
CA VAL A 44 10.61 -16.84 4.72
C VAL A 44 9.42 -17.76 4.49
N HIS A 45 8.30 -17.46 5.11
CA HIS A 45 7.05 -18.20 4.93
C HIS A 45 5.87 -17.23 4.80
N CYS A 46 5.08 -17.37 3.74
CA CYS A 46 3.82 -16.64 3.59
C CYS A 46 2.69 -17.54 4.07
N ASP A 47 2.04 -17.15 5.18
CA ASP A 47 0.98 -17.97 5.76
C ASP A 47 -0.34 -17.89 4.98
N ARG A 48 -1.32 -18.68 5.41
CA ARG A 48 -2.63 -18.76 4.75
C ARG A 48 -3.47 -17.49 4.87
N GLU A 49 -3.26 -16.66 5.84
CA GLU A 49 -3.87 -15.35 5.97
C GLU A 49 -3.19 -14.33 5.06
N GLY A 50 -1.90 -14.52 4.75
CA GLY A 50 -1.08 -13.67 3.89
C GLY A 50 -0.01 -12.91 4.66
N PHE A 51 0.15 -13.13 5.97
CA PHE A 51 1.27 -12.57 6.73
C PHE A 51 2.59 -13.20 6.30
N LEU A 52 3.62 -12.38 6.31
CA LEU A 52 4.98 -12.84 6.05
C LEU A 52 5.67 -13.16 7.37
N TRP A 53 6.13 -14.40 7.50
CA TRP A 53 6.91 -14.87 8.63
C TRP A 53 8.37 -14.99 8.26
N LEU A 54 9.22 -14.39 9.08
CA LEU A 54 10.66 -14.33 8.87
C LEU A 54 11.36 -15.08 10.00
N GLY A 55 11.97 -16.20 9.68
CA GLY A 55 12.81 -16.95 10.59
C GLY A 55 14.23 -16.41 10.56
N THR A 56 14.64 -15.73 11.62
CA THR A 56 15.97 -15.14 11.72
C THR A 56 16.90 -15.98 12.58
N LYS A 57 18.17 -15.61 12.63
CA LYS A 57 19.15 -16.22 13.51
C LYS A 57 18.89 -15.90 15.00
N ASP A 58 18.04 -14.91 15.30
CA ASP A 58 17.75 -14.46 16.66
C ASP A 58 16.26 -14.11 16.88
N GLY A 59 15.37 -14.97 16.45
CA GLY A 59 13.92 -14.87 16.67
C GLY A 59 13.09 -15.05 15.41
N LEU A 60 11.79 -15.22 15.64
CA LEU A 60 10.77 -15.30 14.64
C LEU A 60 10.06 -13.94 14.52
N CYS A 61 9.84 -13.45 13.32
CA CYS A 61 9.13 -12.19 13.07
C CYS A 61 7.91 -12.45 12.21
N ARG A 62 6.81 -11.72 12.49
CA ARG A 62 5.65 -11.60 11.60
C ARG A 62 5.57 -10.19 11.06
N TYR A 63 5.50 -10.06 9.74
CA TYR A 63 5.34 -8.80 9.03
C TYR A 63 3.97 -8.71 8.37
N ASP A 64 3.28 -7.58 8.52
CA ASP A 64 1.94 -7.34 7.99
C ASP A 64 1.88 -6.28 6.87
N GLY A 65 3.04 -5.83 6.40
CA GLY A 65 3.18 -4.77 5.42
C GLY A 65 3.62 -3.43 6.03
N TYR A 66 3.39 -3.25 7.33
CA TYR A 66 3.68 -1.99 8.04
C TYR A 66 4.46 -2.22 9.33
N ARG A 67 4.21 -3.34 10.01
CA ARG A 67 4.72 -3.60 11.36
C ARG A 67 5.38 -4.96 11.45
N LEU A 68 6.33 -5.03 12.35
CA LEU A 68 7.07 -6.23 12.66
C LEU A 68 6.74 -6.67 14.10
N LEU A 69 6.09 -7.82 14.25
CA LEU A 69 5.86 -8.46 15.55
C LEU A 69 6.96 -9.49 15.77
N VAL A 70 7.72 -9.35 16.86
CA VAL A 70 8.90 -10.17 17.13
C VAL A 70 8.64 -11.14 18.27
N PHE A 71 8.90 -12.43 18.03
CA PHE A 71 8.87 -13.52 19.01
C PHE A 71 10.29 -13.97 19.28
N ARG A 72 10.75 -13.72 20.50
CA ARG A 72 12.13 -14.02 20.90
C ARG A 72 12.19 -14.38 22.39
N SER A 73 12.88 -15.44 22.72
CA SER A 73 13.24 -15.74 24.13
C SER A 73 14.30 -14.77 24.61
N GLY A 74 14.09 -14.20 25.78
CA GLY A 74 14.97 -13.21 26.40
C GLY A 74 14.64 -13.01 27.87
N LEU A 75 15.21 -11.98 28.51
CA LEU A 75 15.07 -11.75 29.96
C LEU A 75 13.61 -11.63 30.43
N LYS A 76 12.73 -11.05 29.59
CA LYS A 76 11.30 -10.86 29.93
C LYS A 76 10.45 -12.11 29.61
N SER A 77 10.89 -12.96 28.70
CA SER A 77 10.20 -14.19 28.26
C SER A 77 11.24 -15.25 27.95
N PRO A 78 11.87 -15.85 28.96
CA PRO A 78 13.01 -16.74 28.76
C PRO A 78 12.65 -18.03 28.01
N ASP A 79 11.42 -18.49 28.14
CA ASP A 79 10.96 -19.79 27.61
C ASP A 79 9.96 -19.63 26.46
N LEU A 80 9.96 -18.49 25.76
CA LEU A 80 9.01 -18.25 24.65
C LEU A 80 9.27 -19.20 23.48
N LEU A 81 10.55 -19.38 23.11
CA LEU A 81 11.01 -20.30 22.08
C LEU A 81 12.06 -21.26 22.68
N THR A 82 12.11 -22.48 22.21
CA THR A 82 13.14 -23.45 22.59
C THR A 82 14.55 -23.00 22.22
N ASN A 83 14.66 -22.27 21.11
CA ASN A 83 15.88 -21.60 20.66
C ASN A 83 15.48 -20.44 19.70
N ASN A 84 16.26 -19.37 19.69
CA ASN A 84 15.99 -18.21 18.85
C ASN A 84 16.41 -18.38 17.38
N GLU A 85 17.29 -19.32 17.05
CA GLU A 85 17.69 -19.59 15.68
C GLU A 85 16.63 -20.44 14.98
N ILE A 86 15.86 -19.80 14.08
CA ILE A 86 14.75 -20.42 13.38
C ILE A 86 15.26 -21.05 12.09
N THR A 87 15.13 -22.35 11.97
CA THR A 87 15.69 -23.15 10.87
C THR A 87 14.66 -23.55 9.83
N CYS A 88 13.39 -23.68 10.20
CA CYS A 88 12.29 -23.97 9.27
C CYS A 88 10.94 -23.54 9.86
N ILE A 89 9.97 -23.31 8.98
CA ILE A 89 8.60 -22.93 9.33
C ILE A 89 7.65 -23.75 8.45
N ALA A 90 6.62 -24.33 9.05
CA ALA A 90 5.56 -25.05 8.35
C ALA A 90 4.19 -24.71 8.95
N GLU A 91 3.14 -24.73 8.14
CA GLU A 91 1.78 -24.39 8.56
C GLU A 91 0.79 -25.51 8.22
N ASN A 92 -0.15 -25.79 9.11
CA ASN A 92 -1.25 -26.71 8.83
C ASN A 92 -2.57 -26.00 8.47
N LYS A 93 -3.55 -26.78 8.03
CA LYS A 93 -4.90 -26.26 7.67
C LYS A 93 -5.69 -25.70 8.87
N ASN A 94 -5.30 -26.04 10.08
CA ASN A 94 -5.99 -25.66 11.33
C ASN A 94 -5.51 -24.33 11.91
N GLY A 95 -4.46 -23.71 11.32
CA GLY A 95 -3.92 -22.45 11.80
C GLY A 95 -2.84 -22.60 12.87
N TYR A 96 -2.18 -23.73 12.92
CA TYR A 96 -0.97 -23.92 13.70
C TYR A 96 0.26 -23.70 12.82
N LEU A 97 1.17 -22.90 13.31
CA LEU A 97 2.49 -22.69 12.72
C LEU A 97 3.52 -23.50 13.52
N PHE A 98 4.21 -24.41 12.84
CA PHE A 98 5.27 -25.22 13.39
C PHE A 98 6.61 -24.55 13.11
N ILE A 99 7.37 -24.30 14.15
CA ILE A 99 8.60 -23.53 14.13
C ILE A 99 9.73 -24.46 14.55
N GLY A 100 10.54 -24.87 13.59
CA GLY A 100 11.76 -25.64 13.84
C GLY A 100 12.89 -24.71 14.21
N THR A 101 13.67 -25.10 15.19
CA THR A 101 14.81 -24.33 15.70
C THR A 101 16.06 -25.23 15.78
N LYS A 102 17.20 -24.63 16.11
CA LYS A 102 18.40 -25.41 16.44
C LYS A 102 18.22 -26.30 17.65
N LYS A 103 17.13 -26.13 18.42
CA LYS A 103 16.89 -26.88 19.63
C LYS A 103 15.41 -27.23 19.80
N GLY A 104 14.93 -28.18 18.99
CA GLY A 104 13.55 -28.65 19.04
C GLY A 104 12.56 -27.82 18.22
N ILE A 105 11.26 -28.10 18.43
CA ILE A 105 10.13 -27.56 17.70
C ILE A 105 9.22 -26.75 18.64
N ASN A 106 8.66 -25.68 18.16
CA ASN A 106 7.60 -24.93 18.83
C ASN A 106 6.35 -24.91 17.97
N ILE A 107 5.19 -24.92 18.59
CA ILE A 107 3.88 -24.77 17.94
C ILE A 107 3.31 -23.39 18.32
N LEU A 108 3.05 -22.55 17.33
CA LEU A 108 2.34 -21.30 17.53
C LEU A 108 0.89 -21.49 17.07
N ASP A 109 -0.05 -21.30 17.97
CA ASP A 109 -1.47 -21.22 17.65
C ASP A 109 -1.80 -19.80 17.16
N LYS A 110 -2.08 -19.65 15.87
CA LYS A 110 -2.40 -18.34 15.27
C LYS A 110 -3.72 -17.70 15.73
N ARG A 111 -4.53 -18.43 16.51
CA ARG A 111 -5.75 -17.89 17.11
C ARG A 111 -5.46 -17.08 18.37
N THR A 112 -4.54 -17.62 19.19
CA THR A 112 -4.20 -17.07 20.51
C THR A 112 -2.80 -16.47 20.55
N TYR A 113 -1.97 -16.74 19.53
CA TYR A 113 -0.53 -16.41 19.47
C TYR A 113 0.29 -17.02 20.60
N GLN A 114 -0.24 -18.06 21.24
CA GLN A 114 0.52 -18.83 22.21
C GLN A 114 1.52 -19.74 21.51
N ILE A 115 2.73 -19.75 22.04
CA ILE A 115 3.81 -20.64 21.60
C ILE A 115 4.00 -21.71 22.66
N ILE A 116 3.96 -22.97 22.22
CA ILE A 116 4.12 -24.14 23.10
C ILE A 116 5.27 -24.98 22.55
N PRO A 117 6.27 -25.34 23.35
CA PRO A 117 7.33 -26.25 22.93
C PRO A 117 6.80 -27.68 22.77
N VAL A 118 7.30 -28.39 21.75
CA VAL A 118 7.03 -29.81 21.56
C VAL A 118 7.89 -30.62 22.51
N ILE A 119 7.25 -31.38 23.40
CA ILE A 119 7.92 -32.25 24.35
C ILE A 119 7.86 -33.71 23.84
N HIS A 120 8.79 -34.04 22.96
CA HIS A 120 8.96 -35.41 22.46
C HIS A 120 10.42 -35.85 22.63
N ASN A 121 10.66 -37.02 23.23
CA ASN A 121 12.00 -37.46 23.63
C ASN A 121 13.01 -37.47 22.49
N ASP A 122 12.60 -37.88 21.28
CA ASP A 122 13.47 -37.98 20.10
C ASP A 122 13.66 -36.67 19.37
N LEU A 123 12.82 -35.65 19.58
CA LEU A 123 12.87 -34.38 18.93
C LEU A 123 13.31 -33.23 19.84
N LYS A 124 13.17 -33.46 21.17
CA LYS A 124 13.61 -32.49 22.15
C LYS A 124 15.13 -32.30 22.02
N ASP A 125 15.56 -31.05 21.98
CA ASP A 125 16.99 -30.70 21.88
C ASP A 125 17.66 -31.06 20.54
N GLN A 126 16.96 -31.60 19.55
CA GLN A 126 17.49 -31.84 18.19
C GLN A 126 17.48 -30.57 17.34
N GLU A 127 18.49 -30.43 16.48
CA GLU A 127 18.46 -29.42 15.43
C GLU A 127 17.49 -29.86 14.33
N ILE A 128 16.45 -29.07 14.13
CA ILE A 128 15.45 -29.27 13.08
C ILE A 128 15.94 -28.58 11.80
N ARG A 129 16.16 -29.33 10.74
CA ARG A 129 16.71 -28.82 9.49
C ARG A 129 15.62 -28.41 8.51
N THR A 130 14.58 -29.21 8.43
CA THR A 130 13.45 -29.01 7.53
C THR A 130 12.18 -29.62 8.12
N MET A 131 11.05 -29.04 7.77
CA MET A 131 9.75 -29.53 8.19
C MET A 131 8.69 -29.17 7.16
N ILE A 132 7.78 -30.10 6.88
CA ILE A 132 6.57 -29.84 6.07
C ILE A 132 5.36 -30.45 6.76
N VAL A 133 4.18 -29.92 6.44
CA VAL A 133 2.89 -30.58 6.73
C VAL A 133 2.35 -31.07 5.40
N ASP A 134 2.17 -32.39 5.27
CA ASP A 134 1.67 -32.97 4.03
C ASP A 134 0.17 -32.74 3.84
N SER A 135 -0.33 -33.06 2.66
CA SER A 135 -1.74 -32.86 2.29
C SER A 135 -2.72 -33.63 3.16
N ASP A 136 -2.28 -34.72 3.79
CA ASP A 136 -3.06 -35.58 4.69
C ASP A 136 -2.97 -35.11 6.15
N GLY A 137 -2.13 -34.11 6.46
CA GLY A 137 -2.01 -33.50 7.77
C GLY A 137 -0.90 -34.06 8.66
N TRP A 138 -0.07 -34.98 8.14
CA TRP A 138 1.10 -35.46 8.85
C TRP A 138 2.24 -34.45 8.79
N ILE A 139 3.00 -34.36 9.86
CA ILE A 139 4.18 -33.50 9.95
C ILE A 139 5.42 -34.33 9.68
N TRP A 140 6.13 -34.00 8.64
CA TRP A 140 7.41 -34.60 8.31
C TRP A 140 8.53 -33.72 8.83
N VAL A 141 9.42 -34.27 9.63
CA VAL A 141 10.51 -33.54 10.29
C VAL A 141 11.84 -34.16 9.91
N GLY A 142 12.72 -33.34 9.33
CA GLY A 142 14.11 -33.71 9.04
C GLY A 142 15.06 -33.08 10.06
N THR A 143 15.94 -33.88 10.60
CA THR A 143 16.98 -33.49 11.57
C THR A 143 18.38 -33.66 10.97
N LEU A 144 19.40 -33.48 11.78
CA LEU A 144 20.79 -33.82 11.38
C LEU A 144 21.04 -35.31 11.17
N THR A 145 20.16 -36.17 11.65
CA THR A 145 20.43 -37.62 11.65
C THR A 145 19.29 -38.47 11.10
N SER A 146 18.06 -37.94 11.05
CA SER A 146 16.89 -38.78 10.82
C SER A 146 15.72 -38.01 10.22
N VAL A 147 14.78 -38.77 9.64
CA VAL A 147 13.45 -38.27 9.21
C VAL A 147 12.42 -38.87 10.17
N PHE A 148 11.48 -38.00 10.59
CA PHE A 148 10.34 -38.38 11.40
C PHE A 148 9.03 -38.07 10.67
N ARG A 149 8.01 -38.90 10.89
CA ARG A 149 6.63 -38.63 10.53
C ARG A 149 5.79 -38.57 11.80
N CYS A 150 5.23 -37.37 12.08
CA CYS A 150 4.54 -37.12 13.34
C CYS A 150 3.07 -36.74 13.11
N SER A 151 2.22 -37.03 14.09
CA SER A 151 0.87 -36.48 14.19
C SER A 151 0.92 -34.99 14.46
N ALA A 152 -0.19 -34.28 14.18
CA ALA A 152 -0.27 -32.81 14.31
C ALA A 152 -0.03 -32.29 15.75
N ASP A 153 -0.25 -33.13 16.75
CA ASP A 153 -0.03 -32.87 18.17
C ASP A 153 1.28 -33.48 18.72
N PHE A 154 2.07 -34.12 17.86
CA PHE A 154 3.29 -34.84 18.19
C PHE A 154 3.12 -35.98 19.26
N SER A 155 1.89 -36.44 19.48
CA SER A 155 1.63 -37.59 20.35
C SER A 155 2.17 -38.87 19.77
N PHE A 156 2.25 -38.97 18.46
CA PHE A 156 2.86 -40.07 17.73
C PHE A 156 3.94 -39.53 16.77
N CYS A 157 5.14 -40.08 16.83
CA CYS A 157 6.23 -39.83 15.89
C CYS A 157 6.92 -41.14 15.52
N LYS A 158 6.94 -41.46 14.22
CA LYS A 158 7.70 -42.59 13.67
C LYS A 158 9.02 -42.10 13.11
N ARG A 159 10.11 -42.74 13.46
CA ARG A 159 11.47 -42.51 12.98
C ARG A 159 11.83 -43.52 11.88
N TYR A 160 12.53 -43.08 10.81
CA TYR A 160 12.83 -43.89 9.63
C TYR A 160 14.33 -44.28 9.49
N ASP A 161 15.00 -44.66 10.55
CA ASP A 161 16.43 -45.02 10.52
C ASP A 161 16.73 -46.36 9.84
N SER A 162 15.76 -47.27 9.78
CA SER A 162 15.94 -48.58 9.16
C SER A 162 15.92 -48.55 7.64
N THR A 163 15.38 -47.47 7.06
CA THR A 163 15.19 -47.34 5.59
C THR A 163 15.93 -46.16 5.03
N LEU A 164 16.46 -45.26 5.84
CA LEU A 164 17.29 -44.14 5.46
C LEU A 164 18.65 -44.19 6.13
N PRO A 165 19.73 -43.85 5.44
CA PRO A 165 21.02 -43.69 6.05
C PRO A 165 21.02 -42.55 7.07
N VAL A 166 21.75 -42.70 8.16
CA VAL A 166 21.93 -41.70 9.21
C VAL A 166 22.79 -40.57 8.64
N THR A 167 22.16 -39.45 8.28
CA THR A 167 22.81 -38.27 7.77
C THR A 167 21.89 -37.03 7.84
N SER A 168 22.43 -35.88 7.60
CA SER A 168 21.65 -34.60 7.59
C SER A 168 20.59 -34.61 6.50
N VAL A 169 19.38 -34.25 6.87
CA VAL A 169 18.26 -34.06 5.96
C VAL A 169 18.27 -32.64 5.44
N ASN A 170 18.48 -32.44 4.13
CA ASN A 170 18.53 -31.10 3.55
C ASN A 170 17.13 -30.55 3.28
N SER A 171 16.25 -31.33 2.63
CA SER A 171 14.87 -30.93 2.42
C SER A 171 13.91 -32.11 2.39
N ILE A 172 12.65 -31.84 2.70
CA ILE A 172 11.51 -32.72 2.51
C ILE A 172 10.52 -31.95 1.63
N TYR A 173 9.92 -32.62 0.64
CA TYR A 173 9.02 -32.01 -0.30
C TYR A 173 7.87 -32.95 -0.66
N GLU A 174 6.64 -32.44 -0.68
CA GLU A 174 5.47 -33.16 -1.21
C GLU A 174 5.15 -32.62 -2.61
N ASP A 175 5.10 -33.51 -3.61
CA ASP A 175 4.73 -33.14 -4.98
C ASP A 175 3.19 -33.13 -5.17
N ALA A 176 2.73 -32.66 -6.34
CA ALA A 176 1.31 -32.58 -6.66
C ALA A 176 0.61 -33.95 -6.71
N ASP A 177 1.36 -35.03 -6.87
CA ASP A 177 0.85 -36.40 -6.87
C ASP A 177 0.97 -37.07 -5.48
N LYS A 178 1.24 -36.24 -4.41
CA LYS A 178 1.39 -36.63 -2.99
C LYS A 178 2.59 -37.51 -2.68
N ASN A 179 3.58 -37.57 -3.55
CA ASN A 179 4.82 -38.25 -3.22
C ASN A 179 5.67 -37.38 -2.29
N ILE A 180 6.21 -38.02 -1.25
CA ILE A 180 7.15 -37.37 -0.34
C ILE A 180 8.58 -37.65 -0.81
N TRP A 181 9.30 -36.59 -1.09
CA TRP A 181 10.69 -36.60 -1.51
C TRP A 181 11.58 -36.12 -0.39
N VAL A 182 12.71 -36.79 -0.15
CA VAL A 182 13.70 -36.44 0.87
C VAL A 182 15.08 -36.36 0.23
N THR A 183 15.75 -35.23 0.41
CA THR A 183 17.15 -35.06 0.02
C THR A 183 18.05 -35.20 1.22
N LEU A 184 19.08 -36.02 1.10
CA LEU A 184 20.02 -36.33 2.13
C LEU A 184 21.44 -35.89 1.78
N TRP A 185 22.14 -35.30 2.73
CA TRP A 185 23.53 -34.92 2.57
C TRP A 185 24.41 -36.14 2.23
N GLU A 186 25.12 -36.08 1.08
CA GLU A 186 25.98 -37.15 0.58
C GLU A 186 25.31 -38.53 0.37
N ARG A 187 23.99 -38.60 0.44
CA ARG A 187 23.23 -39.86 0.35
C ARG A 187 22.12 -39.81 -0.72
N GLY A 188 22.04 -38.74 -1.48
CA GLY A 188 21.19 -38.67 -2.64
C GLY A 188 19.72 -38.36 -2.35
N LEU A 189 18.85 -38.69 -3.30
CA LEU A 189 17.43 -38.48 -3.28
C LEU A 189 16.68 -39.75 -2.94
N HIS A 190 15.67 -39.64 -2.07
CA HIS A 190 14.80 -40.74 -1.68
C HIS A 190 13.35 -40.35 -1.82
N ARG A 191 12.52 -41.35 -2.17
CA ARG A 191 11.08 -41.21 -2.27
C ARG A 191 10.39 -42.12 -1.24
N TYR A 192 9.41 -41.58 -0.53
CA TYR A 192 8.60 -42.36 0.38
C TYR A 192 7.60 -43.27 -0.37
N ASN A 193 7.54 -44.52 0.00
CA ASN A 193 6.59 -45.49 -0.49
C ASN A 193 5.55 -45.80 0.63
N SER A 194 4.32 -45.31 0.42
CA SER A 194 3.23 -45.45 1.39
C SER A 194 2.76 -46.92 1.57
N LYS A 195 2.98 -47.79 0.57
CA LYS A 195 2.58 -49.20 0.64
C LYS A 195 3.50 -50.01 1.57
N THR A 196 4.79 -49.70 1.56
CA THR A 196 5.79 -50.39 2.39
C THR A 196 6.14 -49.60 3.63
N ASP A 197 5.60 -48.40 3.77
CA ASP A 197 5.92 -47.45 4.86
C ASP A 197 7.42 -47.25 5.03
N SER A 198 8.14 -47.04 3.95
CA SER A 198 9.61 -46.99 3.90
C SER A 198 10.06 -46.04 2.79
N PHE A 199 11.33 -45.60 2.85
CA PHE A 199 11.96 -44.81 1.83
C PHE A 199 12.74 -45.67 0.85
N ILE A 200 12.64 -45.34 -0.44
CA ILE A 200 13.34 -45.98 -1.54
C ILE A 200 14.34 -44.97 -2.12
N ALA A 201 15.63 -45.38 -2.17
CA ALA A 201 16.64 -44.57 -2.81
C ALA A 201 16.42 -44.51 -4.35
N MET A 202 16.61 -43.37 -4.95
CA MET A 202 16.57 -43.20 -6.40
C MET A 202 17.93 -43.65 -6.97
N PRO A 203 18.02 -44.80 -7.67
CA PRO A 203 19.30 -45.51 -7.90
C PRO A 203 20.29 -44.72 -8.76
N HIS A 204 19.83 -43.86 -9.63
CA HIS A 204 20.71 -43.09 -10.54
C HIS A 204 21.07 -41.69 -10.03
N ILE A 205 20.46 -41.24 -8.94
CA ILE A 205 20.71 -39.91 -8.35
C ILE A 205 21.80 -39.98 -7.26
N GLY A 206 22.33 -41.13 -6.92
CA GLY A 206 23.50 -41.30 -6.03
C GLY A 206 24.79 -40.68 -6.58
N VAL A 207 24.84 -40.41 -7.88
CA VAL A 207 25.93 -39.67 -8.54
C VAL A 207 25.78 -38.15 -8.40
N LEU A 208 24.58 -37.66 -8.03
CA LEU A 208 24.33 -36.27 -7.72
C LEU A 208 24.85 -35.97 -6.32
N ASN A 209 26.08 -35.53 -6.25
CA ASN A 209 26.69 -35.09 -5.00
C ASN A 209 25.83 -34.00 -4.36
N ASN A 210 25.26 -34.30 -3.18
CA ASN A 210 24.58 -33.39 -2.31
C ASN A 210 23.32 -32.72 -2.89
N PRO A 211 22.23 -33.48 -3.21
CA PRO A 211 20.96 -32.87 -3.55
C PRO A 211 20.43 -32.04 -2.37
N PHE A 212 20.09 -30.79 -2.62
CA PHE A 212 19.75 -29.85 -1.58
C PHE A 212 18.25 -29.60 -1.49
N LYS A 213 17.58 -29.42 -2.62
CA LYS A 213 16.13 -29.16 -2.65
C LYS A 213 15.48 -29.79 -3.88
N VAL A 214 14.25 -30.28 -3.71
CA VAL A 214 13.37 -30.73 -4.80
C VAL A 214 12.22 -29.73 -4.94
N PHE A 215 11.82 -29.47 -6.18
CA PHE A 215 10.69 -28.62 -6.51
C PHE A 215 9.98 -29.16 -7.74
N GLN A 216 8.64 -29.11 -7.79
CA GLN A 216 7.86 -29.45 -8.95
C GLN A 216 7.25 -28.17 -9.53
N ASP A 217 7.47 -27.93 -10.84
CA ASP A 217 6.90 -26.77 -11.55
C ASP A 217 5.40 -27.00 -11.90
N ASN A 218 4.74 -25.97 -12.42
CA ASN A 218 3.32 -26.02 -12.80
C ASN A 218 3.03 -26.97 -13.98
N LYS A 219 4.07 -27.48 -14.66
CA LYS A 219 3.98 -28.52 -15.69
C LYS A 219 4.30 -29.91 -15.15
N LYS A 220 4.33 -30.08 -13.84
CA LYS A 220 4.67 -31.31 -13.12
C LYS A 220 6.10 -31.80 -13.33
N GLN A 221 7.01 -30.96 -13.83
CA GLN A 221 8.40 -31.29 -13.96
C GLN A 221 9.11 -31.11 -12.61
N HIS A 222 9.86 -32.11 -12.17
CA HIS A 222 10.68 -32.02 -10.96
C HIS A 222 12.04 -31.42 -11.28
N TRP A 223 12.45 -30.46 -10.47
CA TRP A 223 13.75 -29.81 -10.46
C TRP A 223 14.50 -30.23 -9.20
N ILE A 224 15.75 -30.64 -9.35
CA ILE A 224 16.61 -31.02 -8.22
C ILE A 224 17.78 -30.05 -8.20
N LEU A 225 17.86 -29.29 -7.12
CA LEU A 225 19.00 -28.42 -6.83
C LEU A 225 20.06 -29.22 -6.11
N THR A 226 21.33 -29.02 -6.47
CA THR A 226 22.44 -29.66 -5.80
C THR A 226 23.42 -28.63 -5.25
N TRP A 227 24.26 -29.06 -4.34
CA TRP A 227 25.29 -28.18 -3.75
C TRP A 227 26.46 -27.96 -4.70
N GLU A 228 26.92 -29.00 -5.42
CA GLU A 228 28.15 -28.94 -6.22
C GLU A 228 27.98 -29.33 -7.69
N SER A 229 26.82 -29.83 -8.07
CA SER A 229 26.63 -30.43 -9.40
C SER A 229 25.56 -29.71 -10.24
N GLY A 230 25.16 -28.48 -9.86
CA GLY A 230 24.19 -27.69 -10.60
C GLY A 230 22.75 -28.13 -10.41
N ILE A 231 21.98 -28.16 -11.48
CA ILE A 231 20.55 -28.43 -11.48
C ILE A 231 20.23 -29.65 -12.37
N PHE A 232 19.31 -30.48 -11.91
CA PHE A 232 18.84 -31.64 -12.65
C PHE A 232 17.34 -31.61 -12.81
N LEU A 233 16.86 -32.20 -13.94
CA LEU A 233 15.45 -32.46 -14.18
C LEU A 233 15.20 -33.96 -14.10
N LEU A 234 14.11 -34.36 -13.43
CA LEU A 234 13.64 -35.70 -13.37
C LEU A 234 12.59 -35.93 -14.48
N TYR A 235 12.75 -36.97 -15.28
CA TYR A 235 11.79 -37.37 -16.29
C TYR A 235 11.20 -38.73 -15.92
N PRO A 236 9.88 -38.96 -16.12
CA PRO A 236 9.27 -40.28 -15.98
C PRO A 236 9.70 -41.16 -17.18
N GLU A 237 10.19 -42.36 -16.93
CA GLU A 237 10.40 -43.37 -17.92
C GLU A 237 9.25 -44.41 -17.95
N GLU A 238 9.09 -45.13 -19.09
CA GLU A 238 7.97 -46.06 -19.33
C GLU A 238 7.93 -47.29 -18.39
N LYS A 239 8.91 -47.50 -17.50
CA LYS A 239 9.05 -48.72 -16.66
C LYS A 239 9.33 -48.43 -15.18
N ASP A 240 8.68 -47.46 -14.55
CA ASP A 240 8.90 -47.12 -13.14
C ASP A 240 10.32 -46.58 -12.77
N ASP A 241 11.25 -46.51 -13.70
CA ASP A 241 12.53 -45.89 -13.53
C ASP A 241 12.49 -44.41 -13.91
N LEU A 242 12.90 -43.54 -13.02
CA LEU A 242 12.99 -42.11 -13.25
C LEU A 242 14.38 -41.78 -13.83
N MET A 243 14.42 -41.31 -15.07
CA MET A 243 15.64 -40.72 -15.64
C MET A 243 15.81 -39.27 -15.27
N TYR A 244 17.04 -38.85 -15.11
CA TYR A 244 17.38 -37.45 -14.89
C TYR A 244 18.33 -36.95 -15.97
N SER A 245 18.25 -35.67 -16.26
CA SER A 245 19.23 -34.97 -17.08
C SER A 245 19.75 -33.73 -16.41
N HIS A 246 21.03 -33.50 -16.57
CA HIS A 246 21.64 -32.22 -16.18
C HIS A 246 21.06 -31.10 -17.04
N VAL A 247 20.80 -29.94 -16.42
CA VAL A 247 20.27 -28.79 -17.13
C VAL A 247 21.41 -28.05 -17.78
N ASP A 248 21.54 -28.23 -19.11
CA ASP A 248 22.44 -27.41 -19.91
C ASP A 248 21.82 -26.04 -20.14
N ILE A 249 22.30 -25.05 -19.43
CA ILE A 249 21.84 -23.68 -19.60
C ILE A 249 22.63 -23.03 -20.71
N LYS A 250 21.94 -22.68 -21.80
CA LYS A 250 22.52 -21.88 -22.87
C LYS A 250 22.62 -20.43 -22.41
N SER A 251 23.80 -20.03 -21.95
CA SER A 251 24.11 -18.64 -21.63
C SER A 251 25.39 -18.21 -22.33
N ASN A 252 25.52 -16.90 -22.57
CA ASN A 252 26.76 -16.32 -23.11
C ASN A 252 27.86 -16.16 -22.03
N GLU A 253 27.57 -16.56 -20.80
CA GLU A 253 28.46 -16.44 -19.65
C GLU A 253 28.69 -17.82 -19.01
N HIS A 254 29.90 -18.06 -18.48
CA HIS A 254 30.21 -19.26 -17.70
C HIS A 254 29.42 -19.19 -16.37
N TRP A 255 28.40 -20.04 -16.25
CA TRP A 255 27.56 -20.10 -15.07
C TRP A 255 28.00 -21.27 -14.19
N ASP A 256 28.50 -20.91 -13.03
CA ASP A 256 28.78 -21.87 -11.97
C ASP A 256 27.56 -21.88 -11.02
N MET A 257 26.60 -22.76 -11.27
CA MET A 257 25.38 -22.91 -10.45
C MET A 257 25.62 -23.77 -9.21
N ASN A 258 26.70 -23.55 -8.52
CA ASN A 258 26.99 -24.24 -7.28
C ASN A 258 26.26 -23.59 -6.09
N GLY A 259 25.98 -24.37 -5.05
CA GLY A 259 25.35 -23.89 -3.84
C GLY A 259 23.94 -23.34 -4.03
N CYS A 260 23.08 -24.06 -4.77
CA CYS A 260 21.68 -23.65 -4.95
C CYS A 260 20.85 -23.97 -3.70
N PHE A 261 20.28 -22.94 -3.06
CA PHE A 261 19.54 -23.06 -1.80
C PHE A 261 18.04 -23.22 -1.94
N SER A 262 17.42 -22.44 -2.83
CA SER A 262 16.00 -22.39 -2.93
C SER A 262 15.53 -22.09 -4.35
N ILE A 263 14.30 -22.53 -4.65
CA ILE A 263 13.68 -22.45 -5.97
C ILE A 263 12.19 -22.17 -5.82
N THR A 264 11.65 -21.38 -6.71
CA THR A 264 10.21 -21.13 -6.84
C THR A 264 9.84 -20.82 -8.28
N GLN A 265 8.55 -20.84 -8.61
CA GLN A 265 8.04 -20.45 -9.93
C GLN A 265 7.08 -19.28 -9.78
N ASP A 266 7.22 -18.25 -10.62
CA ASP A 266 6.24 -17.18 -10.66
C ASP A 266 5.02 -17.55 -11.52
N ASP A 267 3.87 -16.92 -11.22
CA ASP A 267 2.62 -17.18 -11.93
C ASP A 267 2.47 -16.32 -13.19
N LYS A 268 3.18 -15.20 -13.26
CA LYS A 268 3.00 -14.20 -14.30
C LYS A 268 3.72 -14.57 -15.59
N TYR A 269 4.98 -14.94 -15.49
CA TYR A 269 5.85 -15.26 -16.61
C TYR A 269 6.15 -16.75 -16.70
N GLY A 270 5.88 -17.50 -15.61
CA GLY A 270 6.20 -18.91 -15.48
C GLY A 270 7.70 -19.17 -15.38
N TYR A 271 8.50 -18.16 -15.01
CA TYR A 271 9.95 -18.36 -14.84
C TYR A 271 10.24 -19.17 -13.59
N ILE A 272 11.30 -19.92 -13.65
CA ILE A 272 11.88 -20.62 -12.49
C ILE A 272 12.94 -19.72 -11.89
N TRP A 273 12.73 -19.34 -10.64
CA TRP A 273 13.62 -18.48 -9.88
C TRP A 273 14.46 -19.32 -8.92
N ILE A 274 15.75 -19.10 -8.92
CA ILE A 274 16.70 -19.86 -8.11
C ILE A 274 17.64 -18.90 -7.41
N VAL A 275 17.85 -19.14 -6.13
CA VAL A 275 18.86 -18.45 -5.31
C VAL A 275 20.00 -19.40 -4.96
N SER A 276 21.20 -18.88 -5.08
CA SER A 276 22.44 -19.62 -4.84
C SER A 276 23.46 -18.80 -4.08
N THR A 277 24.62 -19.40 -3.81
CA THR A 277 25.79 -18.69 -3.28
C THR A 277 26.35 -17.64 -4.23
N GLN A 278 26.02 -17.73 -5.51
CA GLN A 278 26.54 -16.85 -6.56
C GLN A 278 25.54 -15.72 -6.91
N GLY A 279 24.29 -15.82 -6.46
CA GLY A 279 23.28 -14.80 -6.71
C GLY A 279 21.89 -15.34 -7.04
N LEU A 280 21.10 -14.49 -7.68
CA LEU A 280 19.74 -14.76 -8.11
C LEU A 280 19.72 -15.07 -9.62
N TYR A 281 18.94 -16.09 -10.00
CA TYR A 281 18.77 -16.51 -11.38
C TYR A 281 17.31 -16.66 -11.72
N ALA A 282 16.94 -16.29 -12.95
CA ALA A 282 15.63 -16.56 -13.53
C ALA A 282 15.82 -17.40 -14.81
N LEU A 283 15.09 -18.50 -14.90
CA LEU A 283 15.17 -19.46 -16.00
C LEU A 283 13.84 -19.55 -16.73
N GLN A 284 13.88 -19.59 -18.05
CA GLN A 284 12.73 -19.82 -18.91
C GLN A 284 12.84 -21.15 -19.63
N LYS A 285 11.87 -22.04 -19.41
CA LYS A 285 11.75 -23.30 -20.15
C LYS A 285 11.02 -23.08 -21.45
N ARG A 286 11.69 -23.39 -22.59
CA ARG A 286 11.12 -23.37 -23.95
C ARG A 286 10.72 -24.76 -24.40
N PRO A 287 9.90 -24.90 -25.47
CA PRO A 287 9.62 -26.20 -26.10
C PRO A 287 10.91 -26.94 -26.47
N GLY A 288 10.95 -28.27 -26.30
CA GLY A 288 12.15 -29.08 -26.56
C GLY A 288 13.12 -29.15 -25.37
N ASN A 289 12.68 -28.86 -24.16
CA ASN A 289 13.48 -28.87 -22.92
C ASN A 289 14.71 -27.93 -22.96
N ILE A 290 14.67 -26.91 -23.81
CA ILE A 290 15.70 -25.89 -23.87
C ILE A 290 15.44 -24.91 -22.69
N ILE A 291 16.43 -24.70 -21.85
CA ILE A 291 16.38 -23.77 -20.75
C ILE A 291 17.28 -22.59 -21.07
N ASN A 292 16.69 -21.40 -21.07
CA ASN A 292 17.42 -20.16 -21.28
C ASN A 292 17.40 -19.33 -19.99
N THR A 293 18.45 -18.57 -19.79
CA THR A 293 18.47 -17.54 -18.76
C THR A 293 17.66 -16.33 -19.18
N VAL A 294 17.01 -15.72 -18.22
CA VAL A 294 16.34 -14.43 -18.37
C VAL A 294 17.30 -13.36 -17.88
N ASP A 295 17.47 -12.30 -18.66
CA ASP A 295 18.27 -11.15 -18.22
C ASP A 295 17.55 -10.41 -17.08
N ILE A 296 18.11 -10.52 -15.90
CA ILE A 296 17.68 -9.84 -14.67
C ILE A 296 18.79 -8.97 -14.09
N SER A 297 19.77 -8.57 -14.89
CA SER A 297 20.93 -7.78 -14.45
C SER A 297 20.53 -6.50 -13.72
N HIS A 298 19.44 -5.86 -14.13
CA HIS A 298 18.88 -4.67 -13.49
C HIS A 298 18.31 -4.93 -12.09
N ILE A 299 17.96 -6.18 -11.76
CA ILE A 299 17.52 -6.62 -10.43
C ILE A 299 18.72 -7.09 -9.64
N SER A 300 19.50 -8.01 -10.22
CA SER A 300 20.63 -8.65 -9.53
C SER A 300 21.70 -7.65 -9.09
N SER A 301 21.92 -6.57 -9.85
CA SER A 301 22.84 -5.48 -9.47
C SER A 301 22.41 -4.68 -8.23
N LYS A 302 21.12 -4.74 -7.85
CA LYS A 302 20.59 -4.09 -6.64
C LYS A 302 20.57 -5.03 -5.43
N LEU A 303 20.79 -6.31 -5.64
CA LEU A 303 20.82 -7.34 -4.62
C LEU A 303 22.26 -7.77 -4.40
N ASN A 304 22.77 -7.53 -3.22
CA ASN A 304 24.10 -8.00 -2.86
C ASN A 304 23.98 -9.38 -2.21
N ASN A 305 24.57 -10.40 -2.83
CA ASN A 305 25.17 -11.56 -2.19
C ASN A 305 24.37 -12.83 -1.88
N ILE A 306 24.80 -13.55 -0.87
CA ILE A 306 24.43 -14.93 -0.56
C ILE A 306 23.01 -14.99 -0.02
N PHE A 307 22.14 -15.61 -0.77
CA PHE A 307 20.73 -15.77 -0.41
C PHE A 307 20.48 -17.10 0.30
N SER A 308 19.50 -17.12 1.20
CA SER A 308 19.11 -18.32 1.94
C SER A 308 17.82 -18.96 1.40
N GLU A 309 16.88 -18.14 0.96
CA GLU A 309 15.57 -18.62 0.51
C GLU A 309 14.88 -17.66 -0.46
N ILE A 310 14.06 -18.21 -1.35
CA ILE A 310 13.12 -17.48 -2.19
C ILE A 310 11.73 -18.09 -2.07
N VAL A 311 10.71 -17.26 -1.84
CA VAL A 311 9.32 -17.68 -1.66
C VAL A 311 8.39 -16.73 -2.41
N LYS A 312 7.31 -17.26 -2.97
CA LYS A 312 6.25 -16.48 -3.58
C LYS A 312 5.15 -16.18 -2.56
N ASP A 313 4.70 -14.93 -2.48
CA ASP A 313 3.52 -14.57 -1.69
C ASP A 313 2.21 -14.75 -2.48
N LYS A 314 1.08 -14.52 -1.82
CA LYS A 314 -0.26 -14.66 -2.43
C LYS A 314 -0.57 -13.60 -3.48
N SER A 315 0.14 -12.50 -3.47
CA SER A 315 0.02 -11.44 -4.46
C SER A 315 0.88 -11.68 -5.69
N GLY A 316 1.71 -12.74 -5.67
CA GLY A 316 2.62 -13.11 -6.74
C GLY A 316 3.98 -12.40 -6.65
N ASN A 317 4.25 -11.63 -5.59
CA ASN A 317 5.59 -11.09 -5.36
C ASN A 317 6.54 -12.19 -4.90
N LEU A 318 7.82 -12.02 -5.19
CA LEU A 318 8.86 -12.92 -4.73
C LEU A 318 9.63 -12.29 -3.58
N TRP A 319 9.75 -13.02 -2.48
CA TRP A 319 10.51 -12.63 -1.31
C TRP A 319 11.81 -13.39 -1.25
N ILE A 320 12.90 -12.66 -1.08
CA ILE A 320 14.26 -13.21 -1.02
C ILE A 320 14.84 -12.89 0.33
N ALA A 321 15.22 -13.93 1.06
CA ALA A 321 16.00 -13.80 2.28
C ALA A 321 17.48 -13.88 1.98
N ALA A 322 18.27 -13.10 2.69
CA ALA A 322 19.72 -13.05 2.53
C ALA A 322 20.44 -13.19 3.87
N PHE A 323 21.66 -13.74 3.79
CA PHE A 323 22.56 -13.71 4.93
C PHE A 323 23.09 -12.27 5.10
N ASN A 324 22.91 -11.70 6.30
CA ASN A 324 23.36 -10.37 6.71
C ASN A 324 22.71 -9.14 6.06
N GLU A 325 21.70 -9.29 5.19
CA GLU A 325 21.03 -8.16 4.51
C GLU A 325 19.51 -8.13 4.71
N GLY A 326 18.98 -9.06 5.50
CA GLY A 326 17.54 -9.14 5.77
C GLY A 326 16.76 -9.72 4.60
N VAL A 327 15.69 -9.02 4.19
CA VAL A 327 14.73 -9.50 3.19
C VAL A 327 14.50 -8.45 2.13
N SER A 328 14.44 -8.90 0.88
CA SER A 328 14.07 -8.07 -0.27
C SER A 328 12.87 -8.67 -0.99
N MET A 329 12.07 -7.83 -1.64
CA MET A 329 10.93 -8.22 -2.44
C MET A 329 11.16 -7.89 -3.90
N ILE A 330 10.83 -8.81 -4.80
CA ILE A 330 10.72 -8.55 -6.23
C ILE A 330 9.25 -8.43 -6.56
N ASP A 331 8.84 -7.24 -7.02
CA ASP A 331 7.52 -7.02 -7.56
C ASP A 331 7.52 -7.30 -9.07
N LEU A 332 6.77 -8.33 -9.45
CA LEU A 332 6.58 -8.73 -10.84
C LEU A 332 5.46 -7.97 -11.55
N ASN A 333 4.65 -7.19 -10.82
CA ASN A 333 3.42 -6.57 -11.31
C ASN A 333 3.51 -5.05 -11.41
N LYS A 334 4.70 -4.50 -11.27
CA LYS A 334 4.87 -3.07 -11.20
C LYS A 334 4.36 -2.32 -12.42
N PRO A 335 3.71 -1.16 -12.25
CA PRO A 335 3.45 -0.23 -13.34
C PRO A 335 4.75 0.16 -14.03
N LEU A 336 4.70 0.18 -15.35
CA LEU A 336 5.86 0.41 -16.20
C LEU A 336 6.28 1.89 -16.17
N VAL A 337 7.16 2.26 -15.24
CA VAL A 337 7.86 3.54 -15.28
C VAL A 337 9.26 3.30 -15.80
N GLN A 338 9.54 3.84 -16.98
CA GLN A 338 10.89 3.88 -17.55
C GLN A 338 11.50 5.24 -17.27
N ASN A 339 12.83 5.29 -17.18
CA ASN A 339 13.52 6.56 -17.01
C ASN A 339 14.62 6.70 -18.05
N TYR A 340 14.67 7.85 -18.69
CA TYR A 340 15.77 8.23 -19.53
C TYR A 340 16.64 9.22 -18.76
N SER A 341 17.80 8.76 -18.31
CA SER A 341 18.79 9.60 -17.65
C SER A 341 19.77 10.12 -18.67
N PHE A 342 20.01 11.42 -18.63
CA PHE A 342 21.03 12.03 -19.49
C PHE A 342 22.29 12.27 -18.68
N PRO A 343 23.49 12.11 -19.30
CA PRO A 343 24.74 12.39 -18.61
C PRO A 343 24.69 13.82 -18.07
N VAL A 344 24.72 13.92 -16.74
CA VAL A 344 24.90 15.22 -16.09
C VAL A 344 26.32 15.65 -16.42
N ILE A 345 26.46 16.54 -17.38
CA ILE A 345 27.73 17.22 -17.57
C ILE A 345 27.87 18.13 -16.36
N ARG A 346 28.58 17.64 -15.37
CA ARG A 346 28.96 18.42 -14.17
C ARG A 346 29.87 19.57 -14.63
N GLU A 347 29.25 20.67 -15.01
CA GLU A 347 30.00 21.93 -15.02
C GLU A 347 30.41 22.23 -13.57
N LYS A 348 31.57 22.87 -13.41
CA LYS A 348 32.12 23.34 -12.14
C LYS A 348 31.19 24.22 -11.31
N THR A 349 29.98 24.48 -11.78
CA THR A 349 28.96 25.39 -11.20
C THR A 349 27.84 24.72 -10.40
N GLY A 350 27.78 23.37 -10.37
CA GLY A 350 26.81 22.63 -9.54
C GLY A 350 25.31 22.78 -9.92
N PHE A 351 24.98 23.35 -11.08
CA PHE A 351 23.57 23.53 -11.49
C PHE A 351 22.98 22.25 -12.11
N VAL A 352 21.77 21.90 -11.68
CA VAL A 352 20.97 20.80 -12.23
C VAL A 352 20.42 21.23 -13.59
N THR A 353 20.56 20.35 -14.59
CA THR A 353 20.01 20.58 -15.94
C THR A 353 18.60 20.00 -16.02
N ASN A 354 17.60 20.87 -16.18
CA ASN A 354 16.21 20.49 -16.29
C ASN A 354 15.82 20.29 -17.77
N ILE A 355 14.99 19.27 -18.04
CA ILE A 355 14.34 19.08 -19.33
C ILE A 355 13.10 19.96 -19.37
N LYS A 356 13.04 20.93 -20.30
CA LYS A 356 11.93 21.90 -20.43
C LYS A 356 10.87 21.52 -21.45
N ASN A 357 11.26 20.86 -22.53
CA ASN A 357 10.38 20.47 -23.62
C ASN A 357 10.72 19.07 -24.11
N ILE A 358 9.74 18.34 -24.57
CA ILE A 358 9.88 16.99 -25.13
C ILE A 358 8.99 16.90 -26.37
N TYR A 359 9.56 16.34 -27.46
CA TYR A 359 8.81 16.04 -28.67
C TYR A 359 9.37 14.77 -29.32
N GLU A 360 8.51 13.83 -29.77
CA GLU A 360 8.89 12.61 -30.49
C GLU A 360 8.75 12.84 -32.00
N ASP A 361 9.84 12.65 -32.76
CA ASP A 361 9.79 12.75 -34.21
C ASP A 361 9.29 11.47 -34.89
N LYS A 362 9.20 11.48 -36.21
CA LYS A 362 8.69 10.34 -36.99
C LYS A 362 9.51 9.07 -36.85
N GLU A 363 10.76 9.18 -36.47
CA GLU A 363 11.72 8.07 -36.33
C GLU A 363 11.75 7.53 -34.90
N GLY A 364 11.01 8.16 -33.96
CA GLY A 364 10.97 7.79 -32.54
C GLY A 364 12.08 8.45 -31.72
N ASP A 365 12.87 9.35 -32.30
CA ASP A 365 13.84 10.11 -31.55
C ASP A 365 13.17 11.25 -30.78
N LEU A 366 13.64 11.48 -29.55
CA LEU A 366 13.12 12.54 -28.71
C LEU A 366 13.94 13.82 -28.85
N TRP A 367 13.27 14.87 -29.31
CA TRP A 367 13.79 16.22 -29.29
C TRP A 367 13.54 16.81 -27.91
N ILE A 368 14.59 17.21 -27.22
CA ILE A 368 14.53 17.71 -25.86
C ILE A 368 15.21 19.06 -25.75
N ASP A 369 14.61 20.00 -25.01
CA ASP A 369 15.33 21.21 -24.60
C ASP A 369 15.86 21.02 -23.19
N GLN A 370 17.18 20.97 -23.10
CA GLN A 370 17.89 20.90 -21.85
C GLN A 370 18.37 22.29 -21.43
N ASN A 371 17.85 22.80 -20.32
CA ASN A 371 18.16 24.14 -19.83
C ASN A 371 19.68 24.43 -19.86
N ARG A 372 20.07 25.53 -20.49
CA ARG A 372 21.47 25.98 -20.72
C ARG A 372 22.28 25.21 -21.78
N TRP A 373 21.88 23.99 -22.15
CA TRP A 373 22.54 23.19 -23.19
C TRP A 373 21.86 23.33 -24.54
N GLY A 374 20.56 23.64 -24.52
CA GLY A 374 19.71 23.79 -25.69
C GLY A 374 19.16 22.46 -26.20
N ILE A 375 18.82 22.47 -27.48
CA ILE A 375 18.21 21.32 -28.13
C ILE A 375 19.17 20.16 -28.22
N GLY A 376 18.69 19.01 -27.76
CA GLY A 376 19.29 17.69 -27.92
C GLY A 376 18.33 16.74 -28.61
N ILE A 377 18.87 15.78 -29.35
CA ILE A 377 18.13 14.71 -29.99
C ILE A 377 18.57 13.41 -29.34
N TYR A 378 17.67 12.76 -28.65
CA TYR A 378 17.92 11.53 -27.91
C TYR A 378 17.26 10.35 -28.62
N ASN A 379 18.05 9.33 -28.93
CA ASN A 379 17.52 8.06 -29.43
C ASN A 379 17.40 7.05 -28.31
N PRO A 380 16.16 6.65 -27.92
CA PRO A 380 15.91 5.73 -26.80
C PRO A 380 16.51 4.34 -27.01
N ASP A 381 16.55 3.83 -28.25
CA ASP A 381 17.01 2.47 -28.55
C ASP A 381 18.52 2.34 -28.42
N SER A 382 19.27 3.36 -28.86
CA SER A 382 20.72 3.36 -28.81
C SER A 382 21.28 4.06 -27.57
N ASN A 383 20.43 4.68 -26.77
CA ASN A 383 20.79 5.51 -25.60
C ASN A 383 21.83 6.62 -25.95
N LYS A 384 21.68 7.24 -27.12
CA LYS A 384 22.58 8.28 -27.58
C LYS A 384 21.88 9.63 -27.61
N LEU A 385 22.57 10.64 -27.12
CA LEU A 385 22.15 12.04 -27.14
C LEU A 385 23.12 12.87 -28.02
N LEU A 386 22.56 13.61 -28.97
CA LEU A 386 23.25 14.49 -29.87
C LEU A 386 22.77 15.92 -29.63
N PHE A 387 23.65 16.85 -29.29
CA PHE A 387 23.25 18.26 -29.09
C PHE A 387 23.31 19.07 -30.39
N TYR A 388 22.52 20.16 -30.47
CA TYR A 388 22.48 21.03 -31.64
C TYR A 388 23.86 21.59 -32.02
N LYS A 389 24.76 21.78 -31.04
CA LYS A 389 26.14 22.25 -31.26
C LYS A 389 27.02 21.26 -32.06
N ASP A 390 26.66 19.99 -32.00
CA ASP A 390 27.35 18.92 -32.73
C ASP A 390 26.73 18.71 -34.13
N ILE A 391 25.66 19.43 -34.46
CA ILE A 391 24.96 19.35 -35.75
C ILE A 391 25.45 20.49 -36.65
N PRO A 392 26.09 20.18 -37.78
CA PRO A 392 26.71 21.22 -38.63
C PRO A 392 25.80 22.33 -39.08
N SER A 393 24.53 22.04 -39.40
CA SER A 393 23.52 23.00 -39.83
C SER A 393 22.95 23.87 -38.71
N LEU A 394 23.04 23.44 -37.44
CA LEU A 394 22.43 24.11 -36.29
C LEU A 394 23.45 24.76 -35.35
N LYS A 395 24.72 24.34 -35.36
CA LYS A 395 25.72 24.74 -34.38
C LYS A 395 25.95 26.25 -34.23
N ASN A 396 25.68 27.02 -35.28
CA ASN A 396 25.92 28.45 -35.28
C ASN A 396 24.70 29.27 -34.78
N ILE A 397 23.57 28.59 -34.45
CA ILE A 397 22.35 29.25 -34.02
C ILE A 397 22.33 29.33 -32.50
N THR A 398 22.82 30.43 -31.96
CA THR A 398 22.94 30.61 -30.50
C THR A 398 21.57 30.61 -29.78
N ASN A 399 20.50 30.98 -30.44
CA ASN A 399 19.14 31.08 -29.89
C ASN A 399 18.51 29.69 -29.63
N LEU A 400 19.03 28.60 -30.22
CA LEU A 400 18.63 27.23 -29.93
C LEU A 400 19.10 26.75 -28.53
N ARG A 401 19.80 27.61 -27.80
CA ARG A 401 20.14 27.36 -26.39
C ARG A 401 18.93 27.39 -25.46
N ASN A 402 17.87 28.08 -25.84
CA ASN A 402 16.62 28.20 -25.05
C ASN A 402 15.43 28.14 -25.99
N VAL A 403 14.72 27.01 -25.94
CA VAL A 403 13.56 26.78 -26.79
C VAL A 403 12.31 26.68 -25.91
N SER A 404 11.26 27.40 -26.25
CA SER A 404 10.01 27.41 -25.48
C SER A 404 9.04 26.31 -25.87
N CYS A 405 9.09 25.88 -27.14
CA CYS A 405 8.15 24.88 -27.67
C CYS A 405 8.73 24.15 -28.88
N ILE A 406 8.31 22.92 -29.09
CA ILE A 406 8.78 22.03 -30.17
C ILE A 406 7.57 21.27 -30.73
N THR A 407 7.44 21.24 -32.06
CA THR A 407 6.41 20.43 -32.74
C THR A 407 6.80 20.07 -34.15
N SER A 408 6.09 19.12 -34.79
CA SER A 408 6.12 19.01 -36.25
C SER A 408 5.06 19.90 -36.88
N ALA A 409 5.39 20.56 -37.97
CA ALA A 409 4.39 21.24 -38.76
C ALA A 409 3.51 20.18 -39.48
N PRO A 410 2.18 20.20 -39.30
CA PRO A 410 1.30 19.27 -39.97
C PRO A 410 1.45 19.34 -41.49
N LEU A 411 1.39 18.19 -42.15
CA LEU A 411 1.54 18.04 -43.59
C LEU A 411 2.89 18.43 -44.19
N LEU A 412 3.78 19.01 -43.41
CA LEU A 412 5.15 19.30 -43.77
C LEU A 412 6.08 18.32 -43.03
N ASN A 413 7.13 17.87 -43.66
CA ASN A 413 8.16 17.05 -42.99
C ASN A 413 9.19 17.97 -42.29
N GLU A 414 8.68 18.83 -41.42
CA GLU A 414 9.46 19.84 -40.73
C GLU A 414 9.21 19.82 -39.22
N ILE A 415 10.23 20.04 -38.43
CA ILE A 415 10.18 20.27 -37.01
C ILE A 415 10.37 21.77 -36.77
N TRP A 416 9.48 22.34 -35.99
CA TRP A 416 9.47 23.76 -35.65
C TRP A 416 9.92 23.96 -34.22
N LEU A 417 10.92 24.82 -34.02
CA LEU A 417 11.52 25.13 -32.73
C LEU A 417 11.27 26.60 -32.40
N GLY A 418 10.46 26.90 -31.40
CA GLY A 418 10.15 28.27 -30.98
C GLY A 418 11.24 28.79 -30.02
N SER A 419 11.79 29.96 -30.28
CA SER A 419 12.75 30.58 -29.37
C SER A 419 12.09 31.13 -28.10
N GLU A 420 12.72 30.96 -26.96
CA GLU A 420 12.16 31.43 -25.67
C GLU A 420 12.24 32.95 -25.51
N TYR A 421 13.23 33.58 -26.12
CA TYR A 421 13.53 35.01 -25.89
C TYR A 421 13.52 35.86 -27.15
N TYR A 422 13.28 35.26 -28.30
CA TYR A 422 13.23 35.97 -29.57
C TYR A 422 11.93 35.65 -30.33
N PRO A 423 11.39 36.59 -31.09
CA PRO A 423 10.22 36.36 -31.92
C PRO A 423 10.56 35.54 -33.18
N GLU A 424 11.13 34.37 -32.98
CA GLU A 424 11.69 33.55 -34.05
C GLU A 424 11.29 32.06 -33.87
N ILE A 425 11.03 31.41 -35.01
CA ILE A 425 10.79 29.99 -35.14
C ILE A 425 11.79 29.42 -36.13
N TYR A 426 12.54 28.43 -35.74
CA TYR A 426 13.48 27.71 -36.59
C TYR A 426 12.80 26.48 -37.18
N ARG A 427 12.88 26.36 -38.53
CA ARG A 427 12.34 25.23 -39.26
C ARG A 427 13.47 24.24 -39.59
N VAL A 428 13.34 23.03 -39.15
CA VAL A 428 14.37 21.98 -39.27
C VAL A 428 13.75 20.76 -39.95
N LYS A 429 14.46 20.17 -40.88
CA LYS A 429 14.13 18.89 -41.48
C LYS A 429 15.10 17.85 -40.96
N LYS A 430 14.57 16.71 -40.52
CA LYS A 430 15.37 15.53 -40.18
C LYS A 430 14.98 14.40 -41.13
N ASP A 431 15.98 13.82 -41.77
CA ASP A 431 15.86 12.64 -42.61
C ASP A 431 16.94 11.64 -42.24
N LYS A 432 16.51 10.60 -41.52
CA LYS A 432 17.42 9.60 -40.90
C LYS A 432 18.45 10.26 -40.00
N LYS A 433 19.69 10.41 -40.47
CA LYS A 433 20.79 11.01 -39.74
C LYS A 433 21.14 12.43 -40.16
N GLU A 434 20.57 12.89 -41.26
CA GLU A 434 20.81 14.23 -41.77
C GLU A 434 19.82 15.22 -41.22
N ILE A 435 20.33 16.29 -40.64
CA ILE A 435 19.52 17.34 -40.02
C ILE A 435 19.89 18.64 -40.74
N GLU A 436 18.89 19.28 -41.34
CA GLU A 436 19.01 20.48 -42.14
C GLU A 436 18.19 21.63 -41.56
N LEU A 437 18.77 22.80 -41.42
CA LEU A 437 18.01 24.03 -41.16
C LEU A 437 17.38 24.51 -42.47
N LEU A 438 16.06 24.51 -42.55
CA LEU A 438 15.32 25.01 -43.71
C LEU A 438 15.20 26.55 -43.74
N GLY A 439 15.26 27.16 -42.57
CA GLY A 439 15.17 28.63 -42.44
C GLY A 439 14.58 29.06 -41.09
N THR A 440 14.54 30.36 -40.88
CA THR A 440 13.98 30.99 -39.68
C THR A 440 12.80 31.86 -40.10
N LEU A 441 11.67 31.69 -39.39
CA LEU A 441 10.53 32.56 -39.47
C LEU A 441 10.64 33.62 -38.38
N LYS A 442 10.70 34.87 -38.76
CA LYS A 442 10.62 35.98 -37.81
C LYS A 442 9.13 36.38 -37.67
N LEU A 443 8.61 36.26 -36.46
CA LEU A 443 7.20 36.53 -36.19
C LEU A 443 6.83 37.98 -36.41
N THR A 444 7.81 38.89 -36.30
CA THR A 444 7.64 40.31 -36.61
C THR A 444 7.37 40.61 -38.09
N ASP A 445 7.69 39.66 -39.00
CA ASP A 445 7.37 39.83 -40.44
C ASP A 445 5.88 39.64 -40.73
N TYR A 446 5.13 39.06 -39.77
CA TYR A 446 3.70 38.73 -39.89
C TYR A 446 2.83 39.63 -39.03
N VAL A 447 3.28 40.05 -37.87
CA VAL A 447 2.57 40.90 -36.92
C VAL A 447 3.53 41.80 -36.18
N ASP A 448 3.30 43.10 -36.21
CA ASP A 448 4.03 44.05 -35.37
C ASP A 448 3.86 43.73 -33.91
N ASN A 449 5.00 43.63 -33.17
CA ASN A 449 4.99 43.26 -31.76
C ASN A 449 4.40 41.88 -31.45
N SER A 450 4.66 40.88 -32.30
CA SER A 450 4.16 39.49 -32.18
C SER A 450 4.53 38.77 -30.90
N GLY A 451 5.50 39.28 -30.12
CA GLY A 451 6.00 38.62 -28.89
C GLY A 451 6.79 37.35 -29.18
N PHE A 452 7.00 36.52 -28.14
CA PHE A 452 7.78 35.29 -28.22
C PHE A 452 6.85 34.09 -28.29
N PRO A 453 7.20 33.02 -29.07
CA PRO A 453 6.41 31.80 -29.11
C PRO A 453 6.44 31.12 -27.73
N ARG A 454 5.26 30.64 -27.29
CA ARG A 454 5.06 29.94 -26.03
C ARG A 454 4.68 28.50 -26.20
N LEU A 455 3.79 28.24 -27.16
CA LEU A 455 3.29 26.91 -27.44
C LEU A 455 2.90 26.78 -28.92
N PHE A 456 2.87 25.53 -29.35
CA PHE A 456 2.31 25.12 -30.63
C PHE A 456 1.13 24.20 -30.39
N TYR A 457 0.08 24.35 -31.18
CA TYR A 457 -1.08 23.46 -31.17
C TYR A 457 -1.52 23.17 -32.62
N ALA A 458 -1.59 21.87 -32.96
CA ALA A 458 -2.12 21.45 -34.24
C ALA A 458 -3.61 21.06 -34.07
N ASP A 459 -4.51 21.70 -34.79
CA ASP A 459 -5.93 21.37 -34.77
C ASP A 459 -6.23 20.12 -35.63
N SER A 460 -7.48 19.63 -35.54
CA SER A 460 -7.95 18.47 -36.30
C SER A 460 -7.94 18.71 -37.83
N ASN A 461 -7.97 19.97 -38.28
CA ASN A 461 -7.87 20.38 -39.67
C ASN A 461 -6.43 20.60 -40.15
N HIS A 462 -5.43 20.22 -39.32
CA HIS A 462 -4.01 20.36 -39.59
C HIS A 462 -3.51 21.82 -39.69
N ASN A 463 -4.25 22.80 -39.17
CA ASN A 463 -3.71 24.13 -38.97
C ASN A 463 -2.79 24.11 -37.73
N LEU A 464 -1.68 24.87 -37.80
CA LEU A 464 -0.77 25.00 -36.67
C LEU A 464 -0.94 26.37 -36.03
N TRP A 465 -1.46 26.38 -34.81
CA TRP A 465 -1.64 27.55 -33.96
C TRP A 465 -0.39 27.83 -33.15
N VAL A 466 0.07 29.06 -33.15
CA VAL A 466 1.25 29.51 -32.42
C VAL A 466 0.81 30.51 -31.35
N GLY A 467 0.72 30.05 -30.12
CA GLY A 467 0.49 30.92 -28.97
C GLY A 467 1.75 31.71 -28.64
N THR A 468 1.62 33.02 -28.50
CA THR A 468 2.74 33.90 -28.16
C THR A 468 2.45 34.73 -26.91
N THR A 469 3.44 35.47 -26.45
CA THR A 469 3.26 36.44 -25.35
C THR A 469 2.39 37.63 -25.71
N LYS A 470 2.03 37.82 -26.99
CA LYS A 470 1.27 39.00 -27.49
C LYS A 470 0.02 38.65 -28.28
N GLY A 471 -0.29 37.39 -28.51
CA GLY A 471 -1.46 36.96 -29.27
C GLY A 471 -1.27 35.56 -29.85
N ILE A 472 -2.01 35.26 -30.89
CA ILE A 472 -1.97 33.98 -31.59
C ILE A 472 -1.75 34.21 -33.08
N LEU A 473 -0.80 33.42 -33.61
CA LEU A 473 -0.61 33.29 -35.05
C LEU A 473 -1.10 31.93 -35.50
N VAL A 474 -1.48 31.80 -36.77
CA VAL A 474 -1.88 30.49 -37.32
C VAL A 474 -1.19 30.27 -38.67
N LYS A 475 -0.72 29.03 -38.85
CA LYS A 475 -0.28 28.53 -40.15
C LYS A 475 -1.41 27.67 -40.72
N PRO A 476 -2.09 28.08 -41.79
CA PRO A 476 -3.08 27.25 -42.46
C PRO A 476 -2.48 25.91 -42.93
N ALA A 477 -3.28 24.88 -42.98
CA ALA A 477 -2.83 23.50 -43.30
C ALA A 477 -2.02 23.45 -44.60
N ASN A 478 -2.51 24.08 -45.65
CA ASN A 478 -1.96 24.06 -47.00
C ASN A 478 -0.96 25.16 -47.31
N GLU A 479 -0.68 26.04 -46.34
CA GLU A 479 0.19 27.20 -46.56
C GLU A 479 1.50 27.04 -45.78
N LYS A 480 2.55 27.77 -46.19
CA LYS A 480 3.82 27.80 -45.47
C LYS A 480 4.03 29.10 -44.68
N ILE A 481 3.06 30.00 -44.77
CA ILE A 481 3.11 31.37 -44.24
C ILE A 481 2.22 31.44 -43.00
N LEU A 482 2.71 32.13 -41.97
CA LEU A 482 1.94 32.46 -40.78
C LEU A 482 1.02 33.65 -41.06
N GLN A 483 -0.14 33.70 -40.45
CA GLN A 483 -1.05 34.84 -40.44
C GLN A 483 -1.49 35.19 -39.03
N ASP A 484 -1.90 36.42 -38.80
CA ASP A 484 -2.46 36.87 -37.53
C ASP A 484 -3.85 36.27 -37.32
N ALA A 485 -4.04 35.55 -36.26
CA ALA A 485 -5.34 35.01 -35.86
C ALA A 485 -6.26 36.08 -35.23
N LYS A 486 -5.78 37.31 -35.05
CA LYS A 486 -6.53 38.46 -34.48
C LYS A 486 -7.13 38.18 -33.09
N PHE A 487 -6.46 37.34 -32.30
CA PHE A 487 -6.89 37.08 -30.93
C PHE A 487 -6.54 38.28 -30.04
N PRO A 488 -7.52 38.89 -29.36
CA PRO A 488 -7.34 40.20 -28.71
C PRO A 488 -6.59 40.16 -27.38
N PHE A 489 -6.33 38.98 -26.86
CA PHE A 489 -5.70 38.79 -25.53
C PHE A 489 -4.25 38.32 -25.65
N VAL A 490 -3.48 38.53 -24.59
CA VAL A 490 -2.04 38.30 -24.57
C VAL A 490 -1.65 37.16 -23.61
N ASP A 491 -0.39 36.71 -23.70
CA ASP A 491 0.26 35.73 -22.82
C ASP A 491 -0.47 34.39 -22.83
N ILE A 492 -0.50 33.76 -24.01
CA ILE A 492 -1.18 32.49 -24.24
C ILE A 492 -0.39 31.35 -23.60
N ILE A 493 -1.04 30.53 -22.76
CA ILE A 493 -0.38 29.43 -22.03
C ILE A 493 -0.98 28.06 -22.32
N GLY A 494 -2.16 27.96 -22.92
CA GLY A 494 -2.75 26.71 -23.32
C GLY A 494 -3.74 26.85 -24.44
N ILE A 495 -3.78 25.86 -25.35
CA ILE A 495 -4.77 25.76 -26.42
C ILE A 495 -5.26 24.29 -26.45
N GLY A 496 -6.56 24.08 -26.56
CA GLY A 496 -7.20 22.77 -26.75
C GLY A 496 -8.35 22.90 -27.74
N GLU A 497 -8.71 21.87 -28.47
CA GLU A 497 -9.80 21.83 -29.43
C GLU A 497 -11.03 21.14 -28.84
N GLY A 498 -12.16 21.81 -28.92
CA GLY A 498 -13.46 21.24 -28.55
C GLY A 498 -14.00 20.30 -29.63
N LYS A 499 -14.95 19.44 -29.27
CA LYS A 499 -15.61 18.53 -30.23
C LYS A 499 -16.34 19.21 -31.36
N ASP A 500 -16.73 20.46 -31.15
CA ASP A 500 -17.36 21.33 -32.14
C ASP A 500 -16.36 22.04 -33.05
N GLY A 501 -15.07 21.77 -32.93
CA GLY A 501 -14.00 22.44 -33.65
C GLY A 501 -13.68 23.85 -33.15
N SER A 502 -14.26 24.30 -32.03
CA SER A 502 -13.86 25.53 -31.37
C SER A 502 -12.55 25.37 -30.60
N LEU A 503 -11.81 26.46 -30.42
CA LEU A 503 -10.61 26.46 -29.62
C LEU A 503 -10.89 26.94 -28.18
N TRP A 504 -10.36 26.21 -27.22
CA TRP A 504 -10.27 26.61 -25.83
C TRP A 504 -8.89 27.19 -25.59
N ILE A 505 -8.83 28.43 -25.17
CA ILE A 505 -7.59 29.18 -25.04
C ILE A 505 -7.46 29.70 -23.61
N SER A 506 -6.41 29.30 -22.92
CA SER A 506 -6.07 29.86 -21.62
C SER A 506 -4.98 30.91 -21.72
N THR A 507 -5.17 31.98 -20.95
CA THR A 507 -4.26 33.09 -20.87
C THR A 507 -3.73 33.26 -19.44
N ARG A 508 -2.56 33.86 -19.32
CA ARG A 508 -2.05 34.19 -17.97
C ARG A 508 -2.82 35.42 -17.45
N LYS A 509 -3.60 35.25 -16.39
CA LYS A 509 -4.37 36.32 -15.71
C LYS A 509 -5.60 36.90 -16.41
N GLN A 510 -5.98 36.44 -17.60
CA GLN A 510 -7.18 36.92 -18.29
C GLN A 510 -8.26 35.85 -18.42
N GLY A 511 -7.98 34.64 -17.86
CA GLY A 511 -8.95 33.55 -17.86
C GLY A 511 -8.92 32.69 -19.13
N VAL A 512 -10.01 31.94 -19.31
CA VAL A 512 -10.19 30.98 -20.41
C VAL A 512 -11.27 31.44 -21.36
N TYR A 513 -11.00 31.29 -22.64
CA TYR A 513 -11.89 31.65 -23.71
C TYR A 513 -12.22 30.46 -24.60
N ASN A 514 -13.47 30.30 -24.96
CA ASN A 514 -13.89 29.51 -26.09
C ASN A 514 -13.97 30.36 -27.32
N ALA A 515 -13.24 30.03 -28.37
CA ALA A 515 -13.10 30.77 -29.60
C ALA A 515 -13.64 29.98 -30.80
N LYS A 516 -14.67 30.47 -31.47
CA LYS A 516 -15.11 29.89 -32.73
C LYS A 516 -14.21 30.37 -33.85
N ILE A 517 -13.67 29.42 -34.61
CA ILE A 517 -12.77 29.70 -35.73
C ILE A 517 -13.59 30.20 -36.91
N SER A 518 -13.26 31.37 -37.47
CA SER A 518 -13.84 31.89 -38.69
C SER A 518 -13.28 31.18 -39.93
N SER A 519 -13.94 31.33 -41.07
CA SER A 519 -13.47 30.70 -42.34
C SER A 519 -12.10 31.17 -42.80
N ASP A 520 -11.67 32.33 -42.38
CA ASP A 520 -10.34 32.93 -42.61
C ASP A 520 -9.34 32.64 -41.47
N LEU A 521 -9.65 31.70 -40.57
CA LEU A 521 -8.86 31.31 -39.41
C LEU A 521 -8.60 32.46 -38.41
N THR A 522 -9.53 33.41 -38.28
CA THR A 522 -9.46 34.48 -37.28
C THR A 522 -10.29 34.18 -36.04
N LEU A 523 -9.88 34.74 -34.90
CA LEU A 523 -10.45 34.55 -33.55
C LEU A 523 -10.88 35.93 -33.01
N GLU A 524 -11.73 36.65 -33.78
CA GLU A 524 -12.16 38.00 -33.41
C GLU A 524 -13.05 38.00 -32.15
N GLU A 525 -13.06 39.11 -31.43
CA GLU A 525 -13.75 39.29 -30.15
C GLU A 525 -15.24 38.89 -30.20
N LYS A 526 -15.93 39.15 -31.31
CA LYS A 526 -17.33 38.74 -31.52
C LYS A 526 -17.58 37.23 -31.50
N ASN A 527 -16.52 36.45 -31.72
CA ASN A 527 -16.53 34.96 -31.74
C ASN A 527 -16.00 34.34 -30.44
N LEU A 528 -15.67 35.20 -29.46
CA LEU A 528 -15.09 34.76 -28.18
C LEU A 528 -16.14 34.69 -27.08
N ARG A 529 -16.06 33.68 -26.28
CA ARG A 529 -16.87 33.53 -25.08
C ARG A 529 -15.94 33.34 -23.89
N ASN A 530 -15.94 34.30 -22.95
CA ASN A 530 -15.17 34.17 -21.70
C ASN A 530 -15.88 33.22 -20.76
N LEU A 531 -15.16 32.23 -20.28
CA LEU A 531 -15.72 31.18 -19.40
C LEU A 531 -16.20 31.74 -18.06
N LYS A 532 -15.47 32.67 -17.46
CA LYS A 532 -15.81 33.33 -16.19
C LYS A 532 -17.17 34.01 -16.18
N THR A 533 -17.56 34.60 -17.32
CA THR A 533 -18.83 35.33 -17.43
C THR A 533 -20.01 34.48 -17.87
N HIS A 534 -19.79 33.28 -18.35
CA HIS A 534 -20.80 32.42 -18.96
C HIS A 534 -20.98 31.05 -18.22
N ALA A 535 -20.04 30.63 -17.38
CA ALA A 535 -20.12 29.37 -16.64
C ALA A 535 -20.86 29.55 -15.31
N GLU A 536 -21.59 28.52 -14.92
CA GLU A 536 -22.15 28.42 -13.57
C GLU A 536 -21.10 27.79 -12.65
N GLY A 537 -20.50 28.58 -11.79
CA GLY A 537 -19.45 28.17 -10.84
C GLY A 537 -18.29 29.15 -10.76
N VAL A 538 -17.34 28.86 -9.89
CA VAL A 538 -16.16 29.72 -9.68
C VAL A 538 -14.95 29.09 -10.35
N ILE A 539 -14.24 29.88 -11.17
CA ILE A 539 -13.00 29.48 -11.85
C ILE A 539 -11.92 30.50 -11.51
N SER A 540 -10.69 30.00 -11.28
CA SER A 540 -9.51 30.85 -11.16
C SER A 540 -9.19 31.55 -12.47
N ASP A 541 -8.72 32.80 -12.42
CA ASP A 541 -8.21 33.51 -13.59
C ASP A 541 -6.83 33.01 -14.03
N ASN A 542 -6.14 32.25 -13.19
CA ASN A 542 -4.77 31.82 -13.39
C ASN A 542 -4.70 30.35 -13.83
N ILE A 543 -5.32 30.03 -14.97
CA ILE A 543 -5.34 28.66 -15.50
C ILE A 543 -4.07 28.39 -16.29
N GLY A 544 -3.23 27.49 -15.77
CA GLY A 544 -1.93 27.12 -16.36
C GLY A 544 -2.00 25.95 -17.34
N ALA A 545 -2.99 25.07 -17.20
CA ALA A 545 -3.16 23.89 -18.04
C ALA A 545 -4.60 23.75 -18.53
N ILE A 546 -4.77 23.31 -19.76
CA ILE A 546 -6.09 23.07 -20.37
C ILE A 546 -6.03 21.83 -21.27
N CYS A 547 -7.04 20.98 -21.18
CA CYS A 547 -7.19 19.80 -22.01
C CYS A 547 -8.68 19.53 -22.25
N VAL A 548 -9.05 19.05 -23.43
CA VAL A 548 -10.40 18.58 -23.72
C VAL A 548 -10.36 17.05 -23.83
N ASP A 549 -11.19 16.36 -23.08
CA ASP A 549 -11.24 14.91 -23.12
C ASP A 549 -12.12 14.37 -24.25
N ASP A 550 -12.10 13.04 -24.42
CA ASP A 550 -12.88 12.36 -25.45
C ASP A 550 -14.41 12.52 -25.26
N ASN A 551 -14.89 12.92 -24.10
CA ASN A 551 -16.28 13.24 -23.83
C ASN A 551 -16.63 14.70 -24.16
N GLY A 552 -15.65 15.54 -24.39
CA GLY A 552 -15.79 16.97 -24.64
C GLY A 552 -15.81 17.82 -23.38
N LEU A 553 -15.50 17.22 -22.24
CA LEU A 553 -15.33 17.93 -20.99
C LEU A 553 -14.00 18.67 -20.99
N VAL A 554 -14.02 19.92 -20.60
CA VAL A 554 -12.83 20.78 -20.56
C VAL A 554 -12.21 20.71 -19.18
N TRP A 555 -11.02 20.14 -19.12
CA TRP A 555 -10.21 20.05 -17.91
C TRP A 555 -9.28 21.24 -17.80
N MET A 556 -9.24 21.86 -16.64
CA MET A 556 -8.47 23.07 -16.37
C MET A 556 -7.71 22.93 -15.05
N GLY A 557 -6.44 23.30 -15.08
CA GLY A 557 -5.57 23.34 -13.91
C GLY A 557 -5.11 24.75 -13.60
N SER A 558 -5.31 25.21 -12.37
CA SER A 558 -4.83 26.52 -11.95
C SER A 558 -3.38 26.46 -11.44
N GLN A 559 -2.70 27.61 -11.49
CA GLN A 559 -1.40 27.77 -10.85
C GLN A 559 -1.50 27.83 -9.31
N ASP A 560 -2.72 27.97 -8.79
CA ASP A 560 -3.02 28.00 -7.37
C ASP A 560 -3.29 26.59 -6.79
N GLY A 561 -3.31 25.56 -7.67
CA GLY A 561 -3.47 24.15 -7.28
C GLY A 561 -4.86 23.57 -7.49
N ASP A 562 -5.79 24.32 -8.07
CA ASP A 562 -7.13 23.83 -8.33
C ASP A 562 -7.22 23.06 -9.66
N VAL A 563 -8.04 22.02 -9.65
CA VAL A 563 -8.45 21.26 -10.84
C VAL A 563 -9.94 21.46 -11.05
N PHE A 564 -10.28 22.02 -12.22
CA PHE A 564 -11.66 22.28 -12.62
C PHE A 564 -12.03 21.45 -13.84
N THR A 565 -13.29 21.09 -13.93
CA THR A 565 -13.91 20.61 -15.17
C THR A 565 -15.03 21.54 -15.57
N TYR A 566 -15.20 21.73 -16.85
CA TYR A 566 -16.32 22.49 -17.43
C TYR A 566 -17.01 21.64 -18.49
N ASP A 567 -18.31 21.52 -18.37
CA ASP A 567 -19.14 20.84 -19.34
C ASP A 567 -19.80 21.87 -20.28
N PRO A 568 -19.41 21.93 -21.56
CA PRO A 568 -19.99 22.86 -22.52
C PRO A 568 -21.50 22.67 -22.80
N GLN A 569 -22.03 21.46 -22.50
CA GLN A 569 -23.44 21.13 -22.72
C GLN A 569 -24.34 21.69 -21.63
N THR A 570 -23.90 21.56 -20.38
CA THR A 570 -24.64 22.00 -19.19
C THR A 570 -24.23 23.38 -18.69
N ASN A 571 -23.14 23.95 -19.18
CA ASN A 571 -22.46 25.17 -18.71
C ASN A 571 -21.98 25.11 -17.25
N LYS A 572 -21.85 23.91 -16.67
CA LYS A 572 -21.48 23.71 -15.27
C LYS A 572 -19.98 23.56 -15.09
N VAL A 573 -19.46 24.22 -14.05
CA VAL A 573 -18.09 24.03 -13.58
C VAL A 573 -18.11 23.20 -12.30
N GLU A 574 -17.22 22.22 -12.22
CA GLU A 574 -16.98 21.44 -10.99
C GLU A 574 -15.53 21.61 -10.55
N ASN A 575 -15.32 21.85 -9.26
CA ASN A 575 -13.99 21.84 -8.65
C ASN A 575 -13.71 20.44 -8.11
N LEU A 576 -12.66 19.80 -8.60
CA LEU A 576 -12.25 18.44 -8.23
C LEU A 576 -10.97 18.42 -7.36
N SER A 577 -10.52 19.59 -6.88
CA SER A 577 -9.24 19.70 -6.14
C SER A 577 -9.15 18.79 -4.93
N ASP A 578 -10.24 18.69 -4.16
CA ASP A 578 -10.31 17.82 -2.98
C ASP A 578 -10.14 16.33 -3.33
N MET A 579 -10.63 15.92 -4.52
CA MET A 579 -10.50 14.54 -4.97
C MET A 579 -9.02 14.13 -5.14
N PHE A 580 -8.19 15.06 -5.60
CA PHE A 580 -6.77 14.80 -5.88
C PHE A 580 -5.86 15.09 -4.69
N ASP A 581 -6.41 15.57 -3.56
CA ASP A 581 -5.63 15.98 -2.39
C ASP A 581 -4.50 16.95 -2.78
N MET A 582 -4.87 17.96 -3.58
CA MET A 582 -3.92 18.97 -4.05
C MET A 582 -3.62 19.96 -2.93
N LEU A 583 -2.40 19.90 -2.43
CA LEU A 583 -1.89 20.77 -1.38
C LEU A 583 -1.26 22.01 -2.03
N GLU A 584 -2.08 22.95 -2.54
CA GLU A 584 -1.63 24.26 -3.04
C GLU A 584 -0.46 24.19 -4.08
N GLU A 585 -0.31 23.06 -4.77
CA GLU A 585 0.71 22.86 -5.80
C GLU A 585 0.15 23.26 -7.16
N GLY A 586 0.71 24.27 -7.81
CA GLY A 586 0.29 24.70 -9.14
C GLY A 586 0.29 23.56 -10.16
N ILE A 587 -0.81 23.46 -10.92
CA ILE A 587 -0.97 22.47 -11.98
C ILE A 587 -0.17 22.91 -13.20
N PHE A 588 0.77 22.06 -13.63
CA PHE A 588 1.62 22.35 -14.77
C PHE A 588 1.03 21.87 -16.08
N ASN A 589 0.50 20.65 -16.10
CA ASN A 589 -0.05 20.08 -17.32
C ASN A 589 -1.23 19.16 -17.02
N ILE A 590 -2.16 19.10 -17.98
CA ILE A 590 -3.24 18.13 -18.03
C ILE A 590 -3.28 17.58 -19.47
N ILE A 591 -3.21 16.25 -19.61
CA ILE A 591 -3.33 15.58 -20.91
C ILE A 591 -4.16 14.31 -20.79
N THR A 592 -4.71 13.85 -21.93
CA THR A 592 -5.42 12.56 -22.02
C THR A 592 -4.55 11.50 -22.67
N ASP A 593 -4.64 10.25 -22.20
CA ASP A 593 -3.99 9.13 -22.87
C ASP A 593 -4.91 8.47 -23.92
N GLN A 594 -4.54 7.28 -24.40
CA GLN A 594 -5.32 6.52 -25.39
C GLN A 594 -6.49 5.75 -24.77
N LEU A 595 -6.50 5.57 -23.45
CA LEU A 595 -7.56 4.88 -22.70
C LEU A 595 -8.63 5.86 -22.20
N GLY A 596 -8.38 7.16 -22.35
CA GLY A 596 -9.23 8.24 -21.86
C GLY A 596 -8.94 8.63 -20.41
N HIS A 597 -7.80 8.20 -19.84
CA HIS A 597 -7.39 8.65 -18.51
C HIS A 597 -6.85 10.07 -18.57
N ILE A 598 -7.01 10.80 -17.49
CA ILE A 598 -6.53 12.17 -17.34
C ILE A 598 -5.22 12.14 -16.54
N TRP A 599 -4.17 12.67 -17.14
CA TRP A 599 -2.87 12.80 -16.53
C TRP A 599 -2.64 14.24 -16.09
N ILE A 600 -2.40 14.44 -14.79
CA ILE A 600 -2.20 15.75 -14.17
C ILE A 600 -0.79 15.79 -13.60
N SER A 601 -0.03 16.84 -13.90
CA SER A 601 1.27 17.04 -13.28
C SER A 601 1.37 18.37 -12.54
N THR A 602 2.08 18.35 -11.42
CA THR A 602 2.55 19.50 -10.65
C THR A 602 4.08 19.54 -10.67
N ASN A 603 4.69 20.41 -9.88
CA ASN A 603 6.14 20.37 -9.70
C ASN A 603 6.65 19.03 -9.13
N LYS A 604 5.89 18.38 -8.25
CA LYS A 604 6.34 17.19 -7.52
C LYS A 604 5.57 15.93 -7.86
N ARG A 605 4.37 16.05 -8.43
CA ARG A 605 3.43 14.94 -8.59
C ARG A 605 3.09 14.71 -10.06
N VAL A 606 2.89 13.43 -10.39
CA VAL A 606 2.20 13.00 -11.61
C VAL A 606 1.08 12.07 -11.18
N ILE A 607 -0.14 12.43 -11.56
CA ILE A 607 -1.36 11.73 -11.19
C ILE A 607 -2.06 11.26 -12.46
N GLU A 608 -2.44 10.01 -12.50
CA GLU A 608 -3.34 9.42 -13.49
C GLU A 608 -4.72 9.26 -12.85
N TYR A 609 -5.75 9.73 -13.52
CA TYR A 609 -7.14 9.60 -13.09
C TYR A 609 -7.96 8.92 -14.19
N ASP A 610 -8.69 7.88 -13.83
CA ASP A 610 -9.65 7.22 -14.71
C ASP A 610 -11.06 7.76 -14.45
N PRO A 611 -11.62 8.56 -15.36
CA PRO A 611 -12.97 9.13 -15.18
C PRO A 611 -14.09 8.09 -15.17
N LYS A 612 -13.85 6.86 -15.69
CA LYS A 612 -14.88 5.83 -15.79
C LYS A 612 -15.14 5.15 -14.46
N ASN A 613 -14.12 4.96 -13.66
CA ASN A 613 -14.21 4.23 -12.38
C ASN A 613 -13.83 5.09 -11.17
N GLY A 614 -13.32 6.33 -11.38
CA GLY A 614 -12.88 7.23 -10.32
C GLY A 614 -11.52 6.87 -9.70
N GLY A 615 -10.77 5.96 -10.32
CA GLY A 615 -9.44 5.53 -9.85
C GLY A 615 -8.40 6.63 -10.00
N ILE A 616 -7.57 6.81 -8.97
CA ILE A 616 -6.48 7.79 -8.94
C ILE A 616 -5.18 7.08 -8.62
N MET A 617 -4.19 7.21 -9.51
CA MET A 617 -2.84 6.73 -9.30
C MET A 617 -1.89 7.91 -9.16
N ASP A 618 -1.28 8.07 -8.00
CA ASP A 618 -0.20 9.03 -7.77
C ASP A 618 1.16 8.35 -7.90
N TYR A 619 1.91 8.75 -8.92
CA TYR A 619 3.22 8.20 -9.24
C TYR A 619 4.36 8.83 -8.43
N SER A 620 4.15 9.95 -7.76
CA SER A 620 5.21 10.68 -7.03
C SER A 620 5.78 9.90 -5.84
N THR A 621 4.98 9.00 -5.28
CA THR A 621 5.40 8.13 -4.17
C THR A 621 6.19 6.90 -4.61
N MET A 622 6.33 6.68 -5.92
CA MET A 622 7.08 5.54 -6.45
C MET A 622 8.59 5.80 -6.44
N THR A 623 9.35 4.88 -5.86
CA THR A 623 10.81 4.93 -5.82
C THR A 623 11.48 4.91 -7.20
N ASP A 624 10.74 4.47 -8.23
CA ASP A 624 11.27 4.33 -9.60
C ASP A 624 10.99 5.55 -10.47
N VAL A 625 10.24 6.52 -10.01
CA VAL A 625 10.14 7.81 -10.69
C VAL A 625 11.42 8.59 -10.39
N MET A 626 12.30 8.67 -11.38
CA MET A 626 13.59 9.32 -11.23
C MET A 626 13.47 10.84 -11.09
N VAL A 627 12.52 11.43 -11.81
CA VAL A 627 12.26 12.87 -11.79
C VAL A 627 11.48 13.21 -10.53
N ASN A 628 12.02 14.07 -9.68
CA ASN A 628 11.41 14.51 -8.43
C ASN A 628 11.06 16.02 -8.41
N SER A 629 11.31 16.71 -9.53
CA SER A 629 10.85 18.08 -9.79
C SER A 629 10.59 18.18 -11.27
N PHE A 630 9.31 18.15 -11.63
CA PHE A 630 8.84 18.24 -13.01
C PHE A 630 8.85 19.69 -13.49
N MET A 631 8.86 19.87 -14.80
CA MET A 631 8.90 21.20 -15.40
C MET A 631 7.60 21.50 -16.15
N PRO A 632 7.12 22.76 -16.12
CA PRO A 632 6.04 23.20 -17.00
C PRO A 632 6.41 22.94 -18.46
N ASN A 633 5.44 22.56 -19.30
CA ASN A 633 5.61 22.28 -20.73
C ASN A 633 6.54 21.08 -21.07
N SER A 634 7.06 20.37 -20.04
CA SER A 634 7.93 19.21 -20.25
C SER A 634 7.13 17.92 -20.19
N TYR A 635 6.23 17.75 -21.10
CA TYR A 635 5.39 16.56 -21.23
C TYR A 635 5.17 16.22 -22.70
N TYR A 636 4.91 14.95 -22.96
CA TYR A 636 4.59 14.48 -24.31
C TYR A 636 3.86 13.13 -24.27
N LYS A 637 2.88 12.98 -25.17
CA LYS A 637 2.23 11.71 -25.45
C LYS A 637 2.82 11.10 -26.70
N THR A 638 3.53 9.99 -26.56
CA THR A 638 4.16 9.32 -27.71
C THR A 638 3.14 8.67 -28.63
N ARG A 639 3.51 8.36 -29.85
CA ARG A 639 2.68 7.60 -30.79
C ARG A 639 2.36 6.20 -30.29
N ALA A 640 3.23 5.61 -29.49
CA ALA A 640 3.01 4.34 -28.80
C ALA A 640 2.08 4.45 -27.58
N GLY A 641 1.55 5.63 -27.26
CA GLY A 641 0.65 5.91 -26.17
C GLY A 641 1.31 6.05 -24.81
N LYS A 642 2.64 6.08 -24.74
CA LYS A 642 3.36 6.37 -23.49
C LYS A 642 3.29 7.85 -23.17
N ILE A 643 3.24 8.16 -21.87
CA ILE A 643 3.23 9.54 -21.35
C ILE A 643 4.62 9.85 -20.78
N LEU A 644 5.22 10.91 -21.25
CA LEU A 644 6.54 11.37 -20.85
C LEU A 644 6.41 12.64 -20.03
N TYR A 645 7.13 12.69 -18.90
CA TYR A 645 7.32 13.91 -18.11
C TYR A 645 8.80 14.14 -17.83
N GLY A 646 9.25 15.33 -18.16
CA GLY A 646 10.63 15.74 -17.96
C GLY A 646 10.81 16.63 -16.73
N GLY A 647 12.05 16.69 -16.26
CA GLY A 647 12.41 17.50 -15.10
C GLY A 647 13.91 17.45 -14.77
N ASN A 648 14.20 17.56 -13.49
CA ASN A 648 15.57 17.81 -13.00
C ASN A 648 16.59 16.68 -13.15
N LYS A 649 16.14 15.44 -13.45
CA LYS A 649 17.05 14.28 -13.58
C LYS A 649 16.96 13.60 -14.93
N GLY A 650 16.06 14.05 -15.80
CA GLY A 650 15.82 13.45 -17.10
C GLY A 650 14.34 13.37 -17.42
N ILE A 651 13.91 12.25 -17.98
CA ILE A 651 12.53 11.99 -18.38
C ILE A 651 12.04 10.73 -17.70
N SER A 652 10.89 10.81 -17.02
CA SER A 652 10.15 9.63 -16.58
C SER A 652 9.07 9.31 -17.61
N VAL A 653 8.99 8.05 -18.00
CA VAL A 653 8.11 7.53 -19.05
C VAL A 653 7.10 6.59 -18.40
N PHE A 654 5.84 6.92 -18.53
CA PHE A 654 4.73 6.16 -17.98
C PHE A 654 4.00 5.42 -19.11
N THR A 655 3.67 4.17 -18.86
CA THR A 655 2.84 3.39 -19.78
C THR A 655 1.44 3.30 -19.19
N PRO A 656 0.42 3.92 -19.81
CA PRO A 656 -0.95 3.79 -19.37
C PRO A 656 -1.37 2.33 -19.35
N TYR A 657 -2.07 1.94 -18.31
CA TYR A 657 -2.49 0.57 -18.09
C TYR A 657 -4.00 0.51 -17.86
N ASP A 658 -4.67 -0.41 -18.55
CA ASP A 658 -6.09 -0.63 -18.34
C ASP A 658 -6.33 -1.38 -17.02
N HIS A 659 -6.57 -0.63 -15.97
CA HIS A 659 -6.83 -1.16 -14.63
C HIS A 659 -8.13 -1.99 -14.53
N LEU A 660 -9.00 -1.94 -15.54
CA LEU A 660 -10.25 -2.70 -15.58
C LEU A 660 -10.06 -4.14 -16.08
N SER A 661 -8.98 -4.44 -16.78
CA SER A 661 -8.73 -5.78 -17.37
C SER A 661 -8.23 -6.79 -16.33
N ASP A 662 -7.61 -6.35 -15.25
CA ASP A 662 -7.22 -7.23 -14.15
C ASP A 662 -8.40 -7.35 -13.19
N ASN A 663 -8.95 -8.54 -13.12
CA ASN A 663 -9.96 -8.97 -12.14
C ASN A 663 -9.64 -8.30 -10.78
N PRO A 664 -10.54 -7.50 -10.20
CA PRO A 664 -10.21 -6.80 -8.96
C PRO A 664 -9.79 -7.85 -7.94
N ARG A 665 -8.50 -7.94 -7.67
CA ARG A 665 -7.97 -8.82 -6.63
C ARG A 665 -8.77 -8.45 -5.40
N ARG A 666 -9.53 -9.39 -4.84
CA ARG A 666 -10.26 -9.20 -3.59
C ARG A 666 -9.23 -8.85 -2.53
N ILE A 667 -8.96 -7.57 -2.37
CA ILE A 667 -8.05 -7.10 -1.34
C ILE A 667 -8.73 -7.38 -0.02
N ARG A 668 -8.22 -8.38 0.66
CA ARG A 668 -8.72 -8.79 1.96
C ARG A 668 -8.09 -7.89 3.01
N THR A 669 -8.90 -7.02 3.57
CA THR A 669 -8.49 -6.19 4.70
C THR A 669 -8.83 -6.90 6.01
N MET A 670 -7.97 -6.82 7.00
CA MET A 670 -8.18 -7.42 8.31
C MET A 670 -7.51 -6.62 9.42
N VAL A 671 -8.01 -6.79 10.63
CA VAL A 671 -7.31 -6.33 11.83
C VAL A 671 -6.09 -7.24 12.04
N SER A 672 -4.91 -6.65 12.15
CA SER A 672 -3.64 -7.35 12.28
C SER A 672 -3.17 -7.47 13.74
N ASP A 673 -3.53 -6.50 14.60
CA ASP A 673 -3.25 -6.52 16.05
C ASP A 673 -4.24 -5.60 16.80
N VAL A 674 -4.33 -5.78 18.09
CA VAL A 674 -5.05 -4.90 19.01
C VAL A 674 -4.15 -4.59 20.19
N LYS A 675 -3.86 -3.30 20.40
CA LYS A 675 -3.05 -2.86 21.52
C LYS A 675 -3.95 -2.20 22.57
N ILE A 676 -3.69 -2.52 23.82
CA ILE A 676 -4.39 -1.94 24.96
C ILE A 676 -3.34 -1.26 25.82
N ASP A 677 -3.51 0.04 26.05
CA ASP A 677 -2.52 0.88 26.74
C ASP A 677 -1.09 0.76 26.15
N GLY A 678 -1.01 0.59 24.80
CA GLY A 678 0.24 0.48 24.05
C GLY A 678 0.87 -0.92 24.03
N VAL A 679 0.25 -1.92 24.66
CA VAL A 679 0.75 -3.31 24.68
C VAL A 679 -0.05 -4.15 23.69
N SER A 680 0.64 -4.86 22.79
CA SER A 680 0.02 -5.80 21.85
C SER A 680 -0.65 -6.95 22.61
N SER A 681 -1.92 -7.19 22.32
CA SER A 681 -2.67 -8.29 22.90
C SER A 681 -2.17 -9.66 22.44
N LEU A 682 -1.53 -9.73 21.27
CA LEU A 682 -0.97 -10.97 20.71
C LEU A 682 0.29 -11.45 21.45
N LEU A 683 0.97 -10.56 22.19
CA LEU A 683 2.15 -10.88 22.98
C LEU A 683 1.84 -11.17 24.45
N GLU A 684 0.58 -11.00 24.88
CA GLU A 684 0.20 -11.29 26.28
C GLU A 684 0.12 -12.81 26.53
N LYS A 685 0.67 -13.28 27.64
CA LYS A 685 0.44 -14.64 28.12
C LYS A 685 -1.07 -14.84 28.37
N ASN A 686 -1.65 -15.85 27.77
CA ASN A 686 -3.10 -16.12 27.79
C ASN A 686 -3.97 -15.06 27.10
N ASN A 687 -3.54 -14.58 25.94
CA ASN A 687 -4.34 -13.66 25.15
C ASN A 687 -5.75 -14.19 24.88
N GLN A 688 -6.74 -13.61 25.55
CA GLN A 688 -8.17 -13.83 25.31
C GLN A 688 -8.86 -12.60 24.70
N ARG A 689 -8.08 -11.53 24.39
CA ARG A 689 -8.59 -10.22 24.02
C ARG A 689 -8.79 -10.07 22.53
N PHE A 690 -7.94 -10.68 21.72
CA PHE A 690 -8.06 -10.63 20.27
C PHE A 690 -7.84 -11.99 19.63
N ASN A 691 -8.82 -12.46 18.87
CA ASN A 691 -8.70 -13.65 18.04
C ASN A 691 -8.56 -13.24 16.57
N LEU A 692 -7.34 -13.39 16.05
CA LEU A 692 -7.00 -12.96 14.69
C LEU A 692 -7.83 -13.70 13.63
N ARG A 693 -8.11 -14.97 13.81
CA ARG A 693 -8.81 -15.79 12.80
C ARG A 693 -10.32 -15.49 12.73
N SER A 694 -10.96 -15.31 13.87
CA SER A 694 -12.39 -14.99 13.95
C SER A 694 -12.67 -13.48 13.93
N GLN A 695 -11.62 -12.65 14.01
CA GLN A 695 -11.73 -11.19 14.06
C GLN A 695 -12.67 -10.73 15.19
N ILE A 696 -12.43 -11.24 16.39
CA ILE A 696 -13.20 -10.90 17.60
C ILE A 696 -12.27 -10.22 18.60
N ILE A 697 -12.69 -9.04 19.06
CA ILE A 697 -12.00 -8.26 20.10
C ILE A 697 -12.84 -8.31 21.38
N SER A 698 -12.22 -8.76 22.48
CA SER A 698 -12.83 -8.82 23.80
C SER A 698 -12.09 -7.91 24.76
N LEU A 699 -12.77 -6.88 25.27
CA LEU A 699 -12.20 -5.87 26.15
C LEU A 699 -12.77 -6.02 27.56
N ASN A 700 -11.93 -5.86 28.57
CA ASN A 700 -12.36 -5.77 29.94
C ASN A 700 -12.96 -4.38 30.24
N ALA A 701 -13.71 -4.28 31.30
CA ALA A 701 -14.32 -3.01 31.73
C ALA A 701 -13.32 -1.88 31.94
N GLY A 702 -12.14 -2.17 32.43
CA GLY A 702 -11.08 -1.20 32.75
C GLY A 702 -10.17 -0.83 31.59
N ASP A 703 -10.27 -1.48 30.43
CA ASP A 703 -9.39 -1.24 29.30
C ASP A 703 -9.63 0.15 28.69
N LYS A 704 -8.51 0.88 28.48
CA LYS A 704 -8.50 2.22 27.91
C LYS A 704 -7.45 2.26 26.78
N ASN A 705 -7.39 3.36 26.03
CA ASN A 705 -6.41 3.57 24.97
C ASN A 705 -6.28 2.36 24.03
N ILE A 706 -7.38 2.05 23.35
CA ILE A 706 -7.48 0.90 22.47
C ILE A 706 -7.03 1.33 21.08
N GLU A 707 -5.98 0.70 20.58
CA GLU A 707 -5.47 0.85 19.22
C GLU A 707 -5.77 -0.43 18.45
N ILE A 708 -6.52 -0.29 17.36
CA ILE A 708 -6.88 -1.39 16.46
C ILE A 708 -6.03 -1.24 15.21
N ASP A 709 -5.02 -2.07 15.06
CA ASP A 709 -4.13 -2.10 13.91
C ASP A 709 -4.73 -2.93 12.77
N PHE A 710 -4.63 -2.45 11.54
CA PHE A 710 -5.18 -3.16 10.39
C PHE A 710 -4.23 -3.13 9.19
N SER A 711 -4.40 -4.09 8.30
CA SER A 711 -3.61 -4.21 7.07
C SER A 711 -4.41 -4.86 5.95
N SER A 712 -4.09 -4.49 4.72
CA SER A 712 -4.53 -5.16 3.50
C SER A 712 -3.59 -6.27 3.06
N LEU A 713 -2.46 -6.45 3.75
CA LEU A 713 -1.37 -7.36 3.38
C LEU A 713 -0.86 -7.14 1.94
N ASN A 714 -0.96 -5.91 1.45
CA ASN A 714 -0.35 -5.51 0.18
C ASN A 714 1.06 -4.99 0.46
N TYR A 715 2.04 -5.75 0.02
CA TYR A 715 3.44 -5.47 0.30
C TYR A 715 4.12 -4.61 -0.75
N ALA A 716 3.56 -4.57 -1.98
CA ALA A 716 4.20 -3.87 -3.10
C ALA A 716 4.09 -2.34 -2.95
N PHE A 717 2.93 -1.84 -2.51
CA PHE A 717 2.65 -0.42 -2.39
C PHE A 717 1.85 -0.10 -1.13
N PRO A 718 2.38 -0.39 0.06
CA PRO A 718 1.65 -0.20 1.31
C PRO A 718 1.19 1.26 1.50
N ASP A 719 2.03 2.23 1.17
CA ASP A 719 1.76 3.66 1.35
C ASP A 719 0.66 4.23 0.44
N LYS A 720 0.32 3.50 -0.65
CA LYS A 720 -0.75 3.92 -1.58
C LYS A 720 -2.13 3.49 -1.16
N ILE A 721 -2.21 2.50 -0.29
CA ILE A 721 -3.47 1.97 0.18
C ILE A 721 -4.11 2.97 1.15
N LYS A 722 -5.32 3.42 0.84
CA LYS A 722 -6.14 4.21 1.76
C LYS A 722 -7.08 3.28 2.51
N TYR A 723 -7.35 3.63 3.75
CA TYR A 723 -8.29 2.88 4.59
C TYR A 723 -9.43 3.78 5.04
N ALA A 724 -10.57 3.18 5.29
CA ALA A 724 -11.64 3.83 6.01
C ALA A 724 -12.23 2.86 7.03
N TYR A 725 -12.47 3.36 8.23
CA TYR A 725 -13.06 2.58 9.30
C TYR A 725 -14.23 3.30 9.96
N LYS A 726 -15.09 2.53 10.61
CA LYS A 726 -16.22 3.04 11.39
C LYS A 726 -16.56 2.06 12.51
N MET A 727 -16.68 2.54 13.74
CA MET A 727 -17.21 1.79 14.88
C MET A 727 -18.68 2.12 15.08
N ASP A 728 -19.54 1.12 14.96
CA ASP A 728 -20.97 1.30 15.14
C ASP A 728 -21.32 1.88 16.52
N GLY A 729 -22.11 2.97 16.52
CA GLY A 729 -22.53 3.67 17.73
C GLY A 729 -21.42 4.40 18.49
N VAL A 730 -20.27 4.67 17.84
CA VAL A 730 -19.17 5.48 18.35
C VAL A 730 -18.78 6.55 17.33
N ASP A 731 -18.58 6.16 16.08
CA ASP A 731 -18.27 7.06 14.98
C ASP A 731 -19.57 7.41 14.22
N ASP A 732 -19.79 8.70 13.96
CA ASP A 732 -20.99 9.16 13.23
C ASP A 732 -20.90 8.76 11.75
N ASP A 733 -19.70 8.84 11.14
CA ASP A 733 -19.46 8.49 9.74
C ASP A 733 -18.12 7.77 9.58
N TRP A 734 -17.76 7.42 8.33
CA TRP A 734 -16.50 6.79 7.99
C TRP A 734 -15.33 7.73 8.28
N VAL A 735 -14.32 7.23 9.00
CA VAL A 735 -13.05 7.90 9.23
C VAL A 735 -12.06 7.44 8.17
N TYR A 736 -11.63 8.36 7.31
CA TYR A 736 -10.69 8.09 6.24
C TYR A 736 -9.26 8.33 6.71
N VAL A 737 -8.38 7.36 6.46
CA VAL A 737 -6.97 7.42 6.83
C VAL A 737 -6.07 7.05 5.67
N ARG A 738 -4.89 7.67 5.60
CA ARG A 738 -3.88 7.38 4.58
C ARG A 738 -3.07 6.13 4.94
N GLY A 739 -2.32 5.64 3.96
CA GLY A 739 -1.48 4.46 4.11
C GLY A 739 -0.36 4.56 5.17
N ASP A 740 -0.04 5.74 5.65
CA ASP A 740 0.91 5.98 6.74
C ASP A 740 0.30 5.83 8.14
N ARG A 741 -1.04 5.72 8.23
CA ARG A 741 -1.79 5.60 9.48
C ARG A 741 -2.76 4.41 9.43
N GLN A 742 -2.24 3.21 9.71
CA GLN A 742 -2.99 1.95 9.62
C GLN A 742 -3.51 1.49 10.98
N PHE A 743 -4.11 2.42 11.73
CA PHE A 743 -4.73 2.10 13.02
C PHE A 743 -5.91 3.03 13.32
N ALA A 744 -6.87 2.50 14.07
CA ALA A 744 -7.94 3.26 14.70
C ALA A 744 -7.65 3.36 16.20
N PHE A 745 -7.78 4.56 16.76
CA PHE A 745 -7.51 4.79 18.17
C PHE A 745 -8.77 5.25 18.89
N TYR A 746 -9.11 4.57 19.99
CA TYR A 746 -10.23 4.87 20.86
C TYR A 746 -9.77 4.97 22.32
N ASN A 747 -9.89 6.16 22.91
CA ASN A 747 -9.49 6.36 24.31
C ASN A 747 -10.38 5.55 25.28
N GLN A 748 -11.69 5.50 25.01
CA GLN A 748 -12.62 4.75 25.83
C GLN A 748 -13.80 4.30 24.97
N LEU A 749 -14.06 2.98 24.91
CA LEU A 749 -15.24 2.43 24.25
C LEU A 749 -16.38 2.23 25.23
N PRO A 750 -17.63 2.49 24.84
CA PRO A 750 -18.80 2.16 25.64
C PRO A 750 -18.95 0.63 25.81
N LYS A 751 -19.54 0.20 26.92
CA LYS A 751 -19.85 -1.22 27.18
C LYS A 751 -20.82 -1.81 26.16
N GLY A 752 -20.72 -3.11 25.96
CA GLY A 752 -21.61 -3.88 25.10
C GLY A 752 -20.95 -4.38 23.84
N LYS A 753 -21.75 -4.91 22.92
CA LYS A 753 -21.33 -5.45 21.64
C LYS A 753 -21.42 -4.38 20.56
N ARG A 754 -20.40 -4.24 19.75
CA ARG A 754 -20.30 -3.30 18.62
C ARG A 754 -19.62 -3.95 17.43
N THR A 755 -19.81 -3.38 16.26
CA THR A 755 -19.13 -3.84 15.05
C THR A 755 -18.19 -2.73 14.57
N PHE A 756 -16.94 -3.10 14.35
CA PHE A 756 -15.94 -2.26 13.70
C PHE A 756 -15.90 -2.64 12.22
N TYR A 757 -16.20 -1.70 11.38
CA TYR A 757 -16.17 -1.83 9.92
C TYR A 757 -14.87 -1.28 9.39
N LEU A 758 -14.28 -1.98 8.43
CA LEU A 758 -13.03 -1.59 7.80
C LEU A 758 -13.10 -1.87 6.30
N LYS A 759 -12.76 -0.90 5.49
CA LYS A 759 -12.59 -1.02 4.05
C LYS A 759 -11.28 -0.41 3.58
N THR A 760 -10.82 -0.82 2.42
CA THR A 760 -9.56 -0.36 1.85
C THR A 760 -9.69 -0.07 0.37
N THR A 761 -8.80 0.74 -0.18
CA THR A 761 -8.63 0.88 -1.62
C THR A 761 -7.68 -0.19 -2.16
N ASP A 762 -7.70 -0.37 -3.47
CA ASP A 762 -6.60 -1.00 -4.20
C ASP A 762 -5.42 -0.01 -4.36
N VAL A 763 -4.38 -0.45 -5.07
CA VAL A 763 -3.20 0.38 -5.37
C VAL A 763 -3.52 1.57 -6.30
N ASN A 764 -4.66 1.52 -6.99
CA ASN A 764 -5.16 2.54 -7.90
C ASN A 764 -6.14 3.52 -7.21
N GLY A 765 -6.29 3.39 -5.89
CA GLY A 765 -7.19 4.24 -5.11
C GLY A 765 -8.67 3.87 -5.19
N LEU A 766 -9.04 2.79 -5.88
CA LEU A 766 -10.41 2.31 -5.96
C LEU A 766 -10.82 1.61 -4.66
N TRP A 767 -11.93 2.00 -4.07
CA TRP A 767 -12.46 1.37 -2.89
C TRP A 767 -12.93 -0.06 -3.17
N SER A 768 -12.46 -1.00 -2.36
CA SER A 768 -12.92 -2.39 -2.40
C SER A 768 -14.40 -2.46 -2.00
N ASN A 769 -15.16 -3.32 -2.70
CA ASN A 769 -16.53 -3.66 -2.30
C ASN A 769 -16.56 -4.57 -1.05
N TYR A 770 -15.41 -5.06 -0.62
CA TYR A 770 -15.29 -5.88 0.57
C TYR A 770 -15.13 -4.99 1.80
N ILE A 771 -16.07 -5.12 2.74
CA ILE A 771 -16.02 -4.50 4.06
C ILE A 771 -15.72 -5.60 5.07
N ALA A 772 -14.63 -5.48 5.80
CA ALA A 772 -14.31 -6.37 6.90
C ALA A 772 -15.13 -5.95 8.13
N GLU A 773 -15.76 -6.93 8.78
CA GLU A 773 -16.55 -6.74 10.00
C GLU A 773 -15.83 -7.41 11.17
N VAL A 774 -15.50 -6.63 12.19
CA VAL A 774 -14.83 -7.08 13.40
C VAL A 774 -15.74 -6.87 14.59
N GLN A 775 -16.03 -7.94 15.33
CA GLN A 775 -16.87 -7.86 16.50
C GLN A 775 -16.05 -7.37 17.70
N VAL A 776 -16.50 -6.28 18.30
CA VAL A 776 -15.87 -5.71 19.51
C VAL A 776 -16.84 -5.85 20.67
N PHE A 777 -16.40 -6.55 21.71
CA PHE A 777 -17.19 -6.76 22.92
C PHE A 777 -16.46 -6.16 24.12
N LYS A 778 -17.07 -5.18 24.77
CA LYS A 778 -16.55 -4.60 26.02
C LYS A 778 -17.41 -5.04 27.22
N GLN A 779 -16.78 -5.69 28.19
CA GLN A 779 -17.42 -6.13 29.40
C GLN A 779 -17.90 -4.95 30.25
N PRO A 780 -19.09 -5.03 30.87
CA PRO A 780 -19.53 -4.05 31.83
C PRO A 780 -18.69 -4.13 33.11
N ALA A 781 -18.52 -3.02 33.79
CA ALA A 781 -17.92 -3.01 35.11
C ALA A 781 -18.77 -3.81 36.12
N PHE A 782 -18.14 -4.36 37.18
CA PHE A 782 -18.85 -5.19 38.15
C PHE A 782 -20.09 -4.48 38.74
N TYR A 783 -19.98 -3.15 38.94
CA TYR A 783 -21.06 -2.31 39.43
C TYR A 783 -22.15 -1.95 38.40
N GLU A 784 -21.91 -2.28 37.13
CA GLU A 784 -22.86 -2.09 36.01
C GLU A 784 -23.48 -3.42 35.54
N THR A 785 -23.25 -4.49 36.28
CA THR A 785 -23.82 -5.80 35.96
C THR A 785 -25.26 -5.90 36.41
N LEU A 786 -26.05 -6.75 35.79
CA LEU A 786 -27.44 -6.98 36.13
C LEU A 786 -27.57 -7.40 37.60
N TRP A 787 -26.63 -8.16 38.13
CA TRP A 787 -26.55 -8.55 39.54
C TRP A 787 -26.30 -7.37 40.47
N ALA A 788 -25.48 -6.41 40.06
CA ALA A 788 -25.25 -5.19 40.83
C ALA A 788 -26.53 -4.31 40.91
N TYR A 789 -27.24 -4.16 39.77
CA TYR A 789 -28.51 -3.44 39.78
C TYR A 789 -29.56 -4.15 40.63
N LEU A 790 -29.66 -5.47 40.59
CA LEU A 790 -30.49 -6.27 41.48
C LEU A 790 -30.11 -6.04 42.94
N PHE A 791 -28.84 -6.07 43.26
CA PHE A 791 -28.34 -5.74 44.58
C PHE A 791 -28.74 -4.33 45.04
N TYR A 792 -28.60 -3.34 44.16
CA TYR A 792 -29.01 -1.95 44.49
C TYR A 792 -30.51 -1.86 44.74
N ILE A 793 -31.34 -2.53 43.95
CA ILE A 793 -32.80 -2.57 44.16
C ILE A 793 -33.13 -3.24 45.50
N VAL A 794 -32.55 -4.41 45.78
CA VAL A 794 -32.77 -5.14 47.03
C VAL A 794 -32.32 -4.32 48.23
N PHE A 795 -31.12 -3.70 48.14
CA PHE A 795 -30.58 -2.83 49.18
C PHE A 795 -31.50 -1.63 49.43
N THR A 796 -31.98 -1.00 48.37
CA THR A 796 -32.92 0.13 48.50
C THR A 796 -34.25 -0.29 49.15
N ILE A 797 -34.80 -1.47 48.77
CA ILE A 797 -35.99 -2.03 49.36
C ILE A 797 -35.80 -2.34 50.85
N LEU A 798 -34.65 -2.92 51.21
CA LEU A 798 -34.30 -3.17 52.61
C LEU A 798 -34.18 -1.91 53.43
N CYS A 799 -33.55 -0.85 52.86
CA CYS A 799 -33.46 0.45 53.50
C CYS A 799 -34.86 1.08 53.73
N LEU A 800 -35.73 1.03 52.70
CA LEU A 800 -37.13 1.50 52.82
C LEU A 800 -37.92 0.68 53.81
N TYR A 801 -37.77 -0.66 53.85
CA TYR A 801 -38.41 -1.54 54.83
C TYR A 801 -37.98 -1.23 56.25
N PHE A 802 -36.65 -1.05 56.46
CA PHE A 802 -36.10 -0.68 57.75
C PHE A 802 -36.63 0.68 58.23
N PHE A 803 -36.71 1.63 57.28
CA PHE A 803 -37.25 2.98 57.57
C PHE A 803 -38.73 2.94 57.88
N TYR A 804 -39.52 2.16 57.14
CA TYR A 804 -40.94 1.94 57.38
C TYR A 804 -41.17 1.28 58.74
N HIS A 805 -40.41 0.25 59.08
CA HIS A 805 -40.53 -0.45 60.37
C HIS A 805 -40.18 0.45 61.57
N ARG A 806 -39.16 1.27 61.36
CA ARG A 806 -38.76 2.26 62.37
C ARG A 806 -39.83 3.37 62.53
N MET A 807 -40.42 3.79 61.44
CA MET A 807 -41.52 4.78 61.46
C MET A 807 -42.79 4.23 62.09
N LYS A 808 -43.15 2.97 61.78
CA LYS A 808 -44.29 2.26 62.38
C LYS A 808 -44.11 2.13 63.91
N ARG A 809 -42.91 1.72 64.35
CA ARG A 809 -42.60 1.65 65.81
C ARG A 809 -42.70 3.04 66.46
N ARG A 810 -42.30 4.11 65.82
CA ARG A 810 -42.42 5.48 66.30
C ARG A 810 -43.90 5.91 66.37
N ILE A 811 -44.73 5.54 65.42
CA ILE A 811 -46.12 5.84 65.38
C ILE A 811 -46.82 5.08 66.54
N GLN A 812 -46.50 3.82 66.74
CA GLN A 812 -47.03 3.00 67.84
C GLN A 812 -46.63 3.58 69.21
N LEU A 813 -45.35 3.94 69.37
CA LEU A 813 -44.88 4.56 70.58
C LEU A 813 -45.54 5.94 70.86
N ARG A 814 -45.88 6.70 69.79
CA ARG A 814 -46.62 7.95 69.87
C ARG A 814 -48.11 7.69 70.24
N HIS A 815 -48.67 6.61 69.82
CA HIS A 815 -50.04 6.20 70.14
C HIS A 815 -50.07 5.80 71.61
N GLU A 816 -49.14 5.04 72.13
CA GLU A 816 -48.99 4.66 73.54
C GLU A 816 -48.72 5.89 74.44
N LEU A 817 -47.83 6.84 73.96
CA LEU A 817 -47.56 8.06 74.65
C LEU A 817 -48.81 9.04 74.69
N ARG A 818 -49.72 8.99 73.66
CA ARG A 818 -50.89 9.79 73.57
C ARG A 818 -51.98 9.29 74.53
N ILE A 819 -51.99 7.98 74.74
CA ILE A 819 -52.90 7.33 75.70
C ILE A 819 -52.42 7.68 77.13
N ALA A 820 -51.08 7.70 77.33
CA ALA A 820 -50.53 8.11 78.62
C ALA A 820 -50.54 9.61 78.87
N GLN A 821 -50.73 10.46 77.79
CA GLN A 821 -50.85 11.91 77.91
C GLN A 821 -52.28 12.41 78.27
N ILE A 822 -53.27 11.63 78.08
CA ILE A 822 -54.68 11.96 78.54
C ILE A 822 -54.74 11.97 80.05
N ASP A 823 -53.80 11.34 80.76
CA ASP A 823 -53.72 11.32 82.23
C ASP A 823 -52.72 12.38 82.81
N LYS A 824 -52.16 13.22 81.98
CA LYS A 824 -51.24 14.26 82.47
C LYS A 824 -51.44 15.65 81.84
N GLU A 825 -52.58 16.26 82.09
CA GLU A 825 -52.93 17.67 81.76
C GLU A 825 -52.17 18.72 82.57
N LYS A 826 -50.93 18.46 82.94
CA LYS A 826 -50.16 19.47 83.76
C LYS A 826 -48.65 19.68 83.29
N SER A 827 -48.30 19.43 82.10
CA SER A 827 -46.92 19.84 81.59
C SER A 827 -46.88 20.29 80.11
N GLU A 828 -47.88 21.19 79.78
CA GLU A 828 -47.98 21.76 78.43
C GLU A 828 -46.89 22.71 77.99
N GLU A 829 -46.06 23.26 78.87
CA GLU A 829 -44.99 24.22 78.53
C GLU A 829 -43.69 23.56 78.00
N LEU A 830 -43.50 22.30 78.26
CA LEU A 830 -42.24 21.59 77.79
C LEU A 830 -42.32 20.98 76.39
N VAL A 831 -43.60 20.79 76.00
CA VAL A 831 -43.86 20.13 74.69
C VAL A 831 -43.70 21.06 73.48
N GLN A 832 -44.01 22.38 73.65
CA GLN A 832 -43.94 23.33 72.55
C GLN A 832 -42.48 23.62 72.11
N THR A 833 -41.52 23.58 73.03
CA THR A 833 -40.13 23.77 72.71
C THR A 833 -39.51 22.58 71.97
N LYS A 834 -39.97 21.33 72.23
CA LYS A 834 -39.51 20.15 71.60
C LYS A 834 -39.99 19.98 70.11
N LEU A 835 -41.21 20.42 69.88
CA LEU A 835 -41.81 20.37 68.50
C LEU A 835 -41.10 21.33 67.52
N ARG A 836 -40.70 22.53 68.00
CA ARG A 836 -39.98 23.50 67.17
C ARG A 836 -38.59 23.01 66.76
N TYR A 837 -37.93 22.26 67.64
CA TYR A 837 -36.61 21.68 67.33
C TYR A 837 -36.66 20.58 66.29
N PHE A 838 -37.69 19.71 66.30
CA PHE A 838 -37.85 18.64 65.31
C PHE A 838 -38.25 19.13 63.93
N THR A 839 -38.98 20.21 63.80
CA THR A 839 -39.33 20.78 62.52
C THR A 839 -38.10 21.35 61.79
N ASN A 840 -37.22 21.97 62.55
CA ASN A 840 -35.95 22.50 61.98
C ASN A 840 -35.00 21.37 61.53
N ILE A 841 -34.88 20.30 62.32
CA ILE A 841 -34.03 19.17 61.95
C ILE A 841 -34.58 18.43 60.73
N SER A 842 -35.90 18.28 60.60
CA SER A 842 -36.54 17.61 59.44
C SER A 842 -36.28 18.39 58.14
N HIS A 843 -36.34 19.72 58.21
CA HIS A 843 -35.99 20.59 57.06
C HIS A 843 -34.51 20.45 56.66
N ASP A 844 -33.63 20.41 57.64
CA ASP A 844 -32.18 20.32 57.41
C ASP A 844 -31.72 18.92 56.94
N LEU A 845 -32.50 17.88 57.19
CA LEU A 845 -32.32 16.52 56.65
C LEU A 845 -32.85 16.35 55.23
N LEU A 846 -34.02 16.96 54.91
CA LEU A 846 -34.59 16.90 53.59
C LEU A 846 -33.77 17.60 52.52
N THR A 847 -33.17 18.73 52.88
CA THR A 847 -32.35 19.50 51.93
C THR A 847 -31.17 18.72 51.31
N PRO A 848 -30.26 18.08 52.07
CA PRO A 848 -29.20 17.26 51.48
C PRO A 848 -29.75 15.99 50.77
N LEU A 849 -30.86 15.43 51.22
CA LEU A 849 -31.47 14.26 50.58
C LEU A 849 -32.01 14.60 49.18
N THR A 850 -32.71 15.75 49.07
CA THR A 850 -33.23 16.25 47.78
C THR A 850 -32.09 16.58 46.84
N ILE A 851 -30.98 17.15 47.31
CA ILE A 851 -29.80 17.42 46.48
C ILE A 851 -29.16 16.11 45.97
N ILE A 852 -29.11 15.07 46.80
CA ILE A 852 -28.60 13.77 46.43
C ILE A 852 -29.50 13.16 45.34
N THR A 853 -30.81 13.25 45.46
CA THR A 853 -31.77 12.73 44.47
C THR A 853 -31.66 13.49 43.15
N CYS A 854 -31.66 14.82 43.20
CA CYS A 854 -31.44 15.64 41.99
C CYS A 854 -30.11 15.36 41.29
N LEU A 855 -29.03 15.08 42.01
CA LEU A 855 -27.70 14.76 41.43
C LEU A 855 -27.67 13.34 40.85
N ILE A 856 -28.51 12.43 41.31
CA ILE A 856 -28.70 11.10 40.73
C ILE A 856 -29.50 11.21 39.43
N ASP A 857 -30.60 11.96 39.45
CA ASP A 857 -31.47 12.20 38.29
C ASP A 857 -30.69 12.94 37.17
N ASP A 858 -29.83 13.87 37.51
CA ASP A 858 -28.97 14.60 36.55
C ASP A 858 -27.83 13.71 35.97
N ALA A 859 -27.38 12.76 36.76
CA ALA A 859 -26.39 11.76 36.29
C ALA A 859 -26.97 10.72 35.33
N GLU A 860 -28.28 10.50 35.33
CA GLU A 860 -28.99 9.66 34.36
C GLU A 860 -29.23 10.39 33.02
N MET A 861 -29.27 11.72 33.02
CA MET A 861 -29.57 12.52 31.83
C MET A 861 -28.35 13.04 31.06
N THR A 862 -27.15 13.06 31.63
CA THR A 862 -25.98 13.67 30.98
C THR A 862 -24.77 12.72 30.90
N ASN A 863 -24.45 12.33 29.67
CA ASN A 863 -23.20 11.61 29.32
C ASN A 863 -21.98 12.54 29.40
N GLY A 864 -21.37 12.71 30.56
CA GLY A 864 -20.05 13.32 30.51
C GLY A 864 -19.56 14.25 31.62
N SER A 865 -19.73 13.97 32.85
CA SER A 865 -18.72 14.38 33.88
C SER A 865 -19.08 13.77 35.26
N ARG A 866 -18.75 12.52 35.43
CA ARG A 866 -19.06 11.74 36.64
C ARG A 866 -18.30 12.16 37.90
N ILE A 867 -17.17 12.85 37.81
CA ILE A 867 -16.30 13.13 38.96
C ILE A 867 -16.82 14.28 39.83
N SER A 868 -17.37 15.35 39.24
CA SER A 868 -17.86 16.50 40.04
C SER A 868 -19.16 16.19 40.78
N GLN A 869 -20.06 15.39 40.15
CA GLN A 869 -21.35 14.96 40.73
C GLN A 869 -21.13 13.99 41.90
N LEU A 870 -20.22 13.04 41.80
CA LEU A 870 -19.83 12.13 42.89
C LEU A 870 -19.27 12.90 44.12
N THR A 871 -18.55 13.97 43.87
CA THR A 871 -17.98 14.82 44.94
C THR A 871 -19.09 15.59 45.67
N MET A 872 -20.09 16.09 44.94
CA MET A 872 -21.26 16.78 45.52
C MET A 872 -22.19 15.81 46.30
N ILE A 873 -22.41 14.63 45.78
CA ILE A 873 -23.17 13.56 46.49
C ILE A 873 -22.46 13.21 47.77
N ARG A 874 -21.16 12.97 47.75
CA ARG A 874 -20.32 12.65 48.92
C ARG A 874 -20.35 13.77 49.94
N SER A 875 -20.35 15.04 49.51
CA SER A 875 -20.45 16.20 50.41
C SER A 875 -21.81 16.25 51.15
N ASN A 876 -22.89 16.00 50.42
CA ASN A 876 -24.25 16.00 50.99
C ASN A 876 -24.52 14.81 51.92
N VAL A 877 -23.99 13.63 51.60
CA VAL A 877 -23.98 12.45 52.49
C VAL A 877 -23.20 12.75 53.78
N ASN A 878 -22.08 13.44 53.70
CA ASN A 878 -21.33 13.82 54.88
C ASN A 878 -22.08 14.88 55.75
N LYS A 879 -22.84 15.78 55.12
CA LYS A 879 -23.70 16.72 55.88
C LYS A 879 -24.82 15.97 56.60
N LEU A 880 -25.46 15.03 55.93
CA LEU A 880 -26.48 14.16 56.49
C LEU A 880 -25.95 13.35 57.70
N ARG A 881 -24.73 12.81 57.57
CA ARG A 881 -24.06 12.09 58.63
C ARG A 881 -23.76 12.99 59.85
N ARG A 882 -23.36 14.25 59.62
CA ARG A 882 -23.13 15.21 60.73
C ARG A 882 -24.40 15.60 61.45
N LEU A 883 -25.52 15.80 60.73
CA LEU A 883 -26.83 16.08 61.34
C LEU A 883 -27.33 14.89 62.13
N LEU A 884 -27.12 13.66 61.64
CA LEU A 884 -27.41 12.43 62.38
C LEU A 884 -26.57 12.32 63.66
N GLN A 885 -25.30 12.68 63.59
CA GLN A 885 -24.41 12.69 64.76
C GLN A 885 -24.89 13.73 65.83
N GLN A 886 -25.29 14.93 65.40
CA GLN A 886 -25.86 15.95 66.32
C GLN A 886 -27.14 15.48 67.00
N ILE A 887 -27.97 14.72 66.32
CA ILE A 887 -29.16 14.09 66.91
C ILE A 887 -28.74 13.04 67.94
N LEU A 888 -27.71 12.25 67.68
CA LEU A 888 -27.19 11.23 68.60
C LEU A 888 -26.53 11.88 69.85
N ASP A 889 -25.81 12.98 69.70
CA ASP A 889 -25.17 13.71 70.77
C ASP A 889 -26.23 14.40 71.69
N PHE A 890 -27.31 14.97 71.14
CA PHE A 890 -28.44 15.49 71.91
C PHE A 890 -29.15 14.40 72.73
N ARG A 891 -29.28 13.15 72.15
CA ARG A 891 -29.80 12.00 72.84
C ARG A 891 -28.93 11.56 74.05
N LYS A 892 -27.61 11.66 73.92
CA LYS A 892 -26.68 11.36 75.07
C LYS A 892 -26.87 12.33 76.23
N VAL A 893 -27.04 13.61 75.94
CA VAL A 893 -27.30 14.65 77.00
C VAL A 893 -28.66 14.42 77.70
N GLU A 894 -29.71 13.94 76.98
CA GLU A 894 -31.03 13.67 77.56
C GLU A 894 -31.04 12.39 78.40
N SER A 895 -30.18 11.40 78.10
CA SER A 895 -30.09 10.14 78.80
C SER A 895 -29.20 10.18 80.05
N GLY A 896 -28.55 11.28 80.34
CA GLY A 896 -27.76 11.43 81.58
C GLY A 896 -26.54 10.53 81.65
N LYS A 897 -26.03 10.07 80.48
CA LYS A 897 -24.76 9.37 80.35
C LYS A 897 -23.74 10.23 79.60
N ASP A 898 -22.77 10.76 80.34
CA ASP A 898 -21.58 11.40 79.80
C ASP A 898 -20.87 10.49 78.82
#